data_96f09a933b2ebc27688e8123289408b8
#
_entry.id   96f09a933b2ebc27688e8123289408b8
#
_cell.length_a   1.000
_cell.length_b   1.000
_cell.length_c   1.000
_cell.angle_alpha   90.00
_cell.angle_beta   90.00
_cell.angle_gamma   90.00
#
_symmetry.space_group_name_H-M   'P 1'
#
loop_
_entity.id
_entity.type
_entity.pdbx_description
1 polymer ?
#
loop_
_entity_poly.entity_id
_entity_poly.type
_entity_poly.pdbx_seq_one_letter_code
_entity_poly.pdbx_strand_id
1 'polypeptide(L)'
;MIRKVFTCLTTVVLTFSMMAALLSAPGGFAAKAAEEMPGETPTVSTPEGDPTDPAPDTDAAEGAAEPAPDTDAADNAAYRQSTEGWSLAGSEQKAVLSPAALAVGDSVQFAVSIPADALYELRLLYRCTATQDAGLKLLIDGVSPFSEAQRLTFPAMWVNDGEAQKDSAGNESTPKQTLSDENAHGVARDYTGRQEDPYRFALTAGVHTITLTVEQGELWLEEAALVPPEQPGAYQAPQDSTGVKDYIIFEGEDAVLKNDRSLIPLSDSSNAAVHPSSPEITRLNYIGGSNWASPGSAITWNFHVETAGYYTIDFLFRQNELLGGVVFRHLLIDGQTPFEEAKRIKFGYKSGWQSLTFGGEDNPYRIYLEAGPHTLTLMATPGPMADVYADMQKVTAQMGDLYVDITMITGETVDIYRSYELFNQIPGFNDTLDQIIEQLSTIADNMEAMQEAESGSTVSTIRNAERVVRQMRDNPYSAHRYKTEFYDSYTNLSALMGTMTDMPLCIDQIILAGDAAEVPDTSPSFFDRVLFSVRRFLITFSSDYQTVSDSEEGQEALTLWIRWGRDQASVLNSLIQDDFVRETGIPVKVELVNATLIQAMLSGKGPDCMLQMTRTDPVNLAMRGALMDLSGFPGLEKTLARFSEGAEEPYRYDGGLYALPDTQNFFLMFMRTDIMKSMGLEQPETWEEFIHVAMLLQRSNLQVSLPYTRITDSGSANSGVGGMSLYPSLLAQSGLSLYYSDHSGCTIAEQLQAEVFGEWIGWYTKYKLPVITDFFNRFRIGSAPIGIANYTMYTQLKAAAPEIADRWVATQIPGTLRKDGVIDHSSAGSGTGCAITTLSKNPEN
;
A
#
# COMPACT_ATOMS: atom_id res chain seq x y z
N MET A 1 2.65 -52.75 -25.27
CA MET A 1 2.38 -51.33 -25.19
C MET A 1 0.89 -50.98 -25.30
N ILE A 2 0.16 -51.51 -26.29
CA ILE A 2 -1.29 -51.22 -26.53
C ILE A 2 -2.18 -51.66 -25.35
N ARG A 3 -1.89 -52.73 -24.61
CA ARG A 3 -2.69 -53.20 -23.46
C ARG A 3 -2.56 -52.29 -22.22
N LYS A 4 -1.43 -51.56 -22.03
CA LYS A 4 -1.27 -50.54 -20.94
C LYS A 4 -1.98 -49.24 -21.25
N VAL A 5 -2.04 -48.85 -22.51
CA VAL A 5 -2.75 -47.64 -22.94
C VAL A 5 -4.27 -47.84 -22.79
N PHE A 6 -4.80 -49.03 -23.09
CA PHE A 6 -6.24 -49.34 -22.92
C PHE A 6 -6.63 -49.42 -21.43
N THR A 7 -5.76 -49.87 -20.55
CA THR A 7 -6.03 -49.93 -19.11
C THR A 7 -5.99 -48.50 -18.50
N CYS A 8 -5.11 -47.60 -18.98
CA CYS A 8 -5.11 -46.19 -18.57
C CYS A 8 -6.37 -45.43 -19.07
N LEU A 9 -6.79 -45.65 -20.31
CA LEU A 9 -7.98 -45.00 -20.85
C LEU A 9 -9.28 -45.40 -20.11
N THR A 10 -9.40 -46.72 -19.76
CA THR A 10 -10.56 -47.17 -18.97
C THR A 10 -10.52 -46.67 -17.53
N THR A 11 -9.36 -46.46 -16.92
CA THR A 11 -9.25 -45.88 -15.58
C THR A 11 -9.61 -44.38 -15.59
N VAL A 12 -9.19 -43.62 -16.61
CA VAL A 12 -9.51 -42.21 -16.78
C VAL A 12 -11.02 -41.99 -17.02
N VAL A 13 -11.66 -42.85 -17.83
CA VAL A 13 -13.12 -42.77 -18.07
C VAL A 13 -13.90 -43.15 -16.80
N LEU A 14 -13.42 -44.12 -15.98
CA LEU A 14 -14.07 -44.47 -14.71
C LEU A 14 -13.90 -43.35 -13.65
N THR A 15 -12.75 -42.69 -13.60
CA THR A 15 -12.55 -41.53 -12.66
C THR A 15 -13.37 -40.32 -13.06
N PHE A 16 -13.49 -40.03 -14.34
CA PHE A 16 -14.40 -38.96 -14.81
C PHE A 16 -15.89 -39.26 -14.54
N SER A 17 -16.32 -40.52 -14.65
CA SER A 17 -17.69 -40.95 -14.34
C SER A 17 -17.96 -40.88 -12.82
N MET A 18 -16.98 -41.16 -11.95
CA MET A 18 -17.11 -41.01 -10.48
C MET A 18 -17.11 -39.56 -10.05
N MET A 19 -16.34 -38.71 -10.72
CA MET A 19 -16.32 -37.26 -10.42
C MET A 19 -17.63 -36.56 -10.86
N ALA A 20 -18.21 -36.97 -11.99
CA ALA A 20 -19.53 -36.49 -12.43
C ALA A 20 -20.68 -36.95 -11.50
N ALA A 21 -20.58 -38.11 -10.88
CA ALA A 21 -21.54 -38.62 -9.91
C ALA A 21 -21.44 -37.94 -8.52
N LEU A 22 -20.29 -37.38 -8.17
CA LEU A 22 -20.09 -36.59 -6.92
C LEU A 22 -20.57 -35.15 -7.02
N LEU A 23 -20.73 -34.62 -8.24
CA LEU A 23 -21.23 -33.26 -8.49
C LEU A 23 -22.76 -33.19 -8.64
N SER A 24 -23.49 -34.30 -8.56
CA SER A 24 -24.96 -34.35 -8.74
C SER A 24 -25.78 -34.73 -7.51
N ALA A 25 -25.23 -34.69 -6.32
CA ALA A 25 -25.98 -34.92 -5.07
C ALA A 25 -26.34 -33.60 -4.38
N PRO A 26 -27.64 -33.28 -4.20
CA PRO A 26 -28.06 -32.15 -3.41
C PRO A 26 -28.21 -32.57 -1.94
N GLY A 27 -27.52 -31.91 -1.05
CA GLY A 27 -27.75 -32.13 0.38
C GLY A 27 -26.60 -31.61 1.26
N GLY A 28 -26.72 -30.55 1.78
CA GLY A 28 -26.79 -29.92 3.09
C GLY A 28 -25.96 -30.60 4.18
N PHE A 29 -24.89 -29.91 4.62
CA PHE A 29 -24.36 -30.08 5.99
C PHE A 29 -24.47 -28.76 6.74
N ALA A 30 -25.43 -28.74 7.67
CA ALA A 30 -25.57 -27.71 8.68
C ALA A 30 -24.53 -27.92 9.77
N ALA A 31 -23.90 -26.85 10.14
CA ALA A 31 -23.02 -26.78 11.30
C ALA A 31 -23.82 -26.96 12.60
N LYS A 32 -23.31 -27.82 13.47
CA LYS A 32 -23.80 -27.96 14.85
C LYS A 32 -22.57 -28.10 15.74
N ALA A 33 -22.28 -27.05 16.50
CA ALA A 33 -21.63 -27.12 17.80
C ALA A 33 -21.71 -25.74 18.48
N ALA A 34 -22.72 -25.54 19.29
CA ALA A 34 -22.68 -24.62 20.42
C ALA A 34 -22.92 -25.48 21.64
N GLU A 35 -21.98 -25.50 22.56
CA GLU A 35 -22.17 -26.08 23.87
C GLU A 35 -21.82 -25.03 24.95
N GLU A 36 -22.77 -24.90 25.86
CA GLU A 36 -22.91 -23.95 26.95
C GLU A 36 -21.81 -24.08 28.01
N MET A 37 -21.46 -22.97 28.63
CA MET A 37 -20.93 -22.94 30.01
C MET A 37 -21.67 -21.90 30.83
N PRO A 38 -21.99 -22.21 32.10
CA PRO A 38 -22.95 -21.48 32.92
C PRO A 38 -22.34 -20.29 33.66
N GLY A 39 -23.17 -19.28 33.88
CA GLY A 39 -22.84 -18.08 34.61
C GLY A 39 -22.85 -18.23 36.14
N GLU A 40 -22.01 -17.42 36.76
CA GLU A 40 -22.18 -17.01 38.15
C GLU A 40 -21.94 -15.49 38.25
N THR A 41 -22.96 -14.81 38.75
CA THR A 41 -22.91 -13.42 39.20
C THR A 41 -22.49 -13.34 40.65
N PRO A 42 -21.68 -12.39 41.06
CA PRO A 42 -21.72 -11.89 42.42
C PRO A 42 -22.16 -10.43 42.47
N THR A 43 -23.15 -10.20 43.28
CA THR A 43 -23.63 -8.94 43.81
C THR A 43 -22.60 -8.27 44.71
N VAL A 44 -22.37 -6.97 44.50
CA VAL A 44 -21.65 -6.12 45.46
C VAL A 44 -22.45 -4.85 45.74
N SER A 45 -22.65 -4.64 46.98
CA SER A 45 -23.27 -3.51 47.63
C SER A 45 -22.40 -2.25 47.67
N THR A 46 -23.07 -1.12 47.52
CA THR A 46 -22.52 0.24 47.73
C THR A 46 -22.32 0.56 49.22
N PRO A 47 -21.41 1.49 49.53
CA PRO A 47 -21.77 2.54 50.47
C PRO A 47 -21.46 3.97 49.98
N GLU A 48 -22.38 4.84 50.39
CA GLU A 48 -22.40 6.30 50.28
C GLU A 48 -21.27 6.98 51.09
N GLY A 49 -20.93 8.21 50.68
CA GLY A 49 -20.13 9.14 51.48
C GLY A 49 -19.83 10.43 50.74
N ASP A 50 -20.43 11.49 51.15
CA ASP A 50 -20.59 12.82 50.59
C ASP A 50 -19.42 13.81 50.99
N PRO A 51 -19.41 15.05 50.56
CA PRO A 51 -18.28 15.78 49.95
C PRO A 51 -17.69 16.89 50.86
N THR A 52 -16.52 17.42 50.46
CA THR A 52 -16.15 18.82 50.77
C THR A 52 -15.05 19.35 49.87
N ASP A 53 -15.34 20.44 49.19
CA ASP A 53 -14.45 21.41 48.56
C ASP A 53 -13.50 22.09 49.56
N PRO A 54 -12.40 22.80 49.16
CA PRO A 54 -12.44 23.96 48.29
C PRO A 54 -11.19 24.17 47.34
N ALA A 55 -11.41 24.98 46.34
CA ALA A 55 -10.34 25.63 45.56
C ALA A 55 -9.52 26.67 46.34
N PRO A 56 -8.30 27.02 45.93
CA PRO A 56 -8.10 28.39 45.48
C PRO A 56 -7.16 28.65 44.26
N ASP A 57 -7.56 29.66 43.55
CA ASP A 57 -6.82 30.83 43.00
C ASP A 57 -5.54 30.69 42.20
N THR A 58 -5.68 31.15 40.94
CA THR A 58 -4.86 31.99 40.05
C THR A 58 -3.55 32.57 40.56
N ASP A 59 -2.48 32.48 39.73
CA ASP A 59 -1.90 33.63 39.04
C ASP A 59 -0.71 33.34 38.13
N ALA A 60 -0.79 33.95 36.94
CA ALA A 60 0.26 34.56 36.12
C ALA A 60 1.47 33.75 35.65
N ALA A 61 1.55 33.41 34.40
CA ALA A 61 1.86 34.23 33.19
C ALA A 61 3.33 34.31 32.84
N GLU A 62 3.57 34.02 31.61
CA GLU A 62 4.48 34.62 30.61
C GLU A 62 5.38 33.65 29.88
N GLY A 63 5.20 33.58 28.56
CA GLY A 63 6.28 33.43 27.61
C GLY A 63 6.52 32.07 27.02
N ALA A 64 5.52 31.44 26.40
CA ALA A 64 5.79 30.44 25.40
C ALA A 64 5.49 31.02 24.02
N ALA A 65 6.46 30.92 23.10
CA ALA A 65 6.31 31.29 21.71
C ALA A 65 5.15 30.47 21.11
N GLU A 66 4.27 31.14 20.39
CA GLU A 66 3.19 30.53 19.62
C GLU A 66 3.80 29.49 18.66
N PRO A 67 3.33 28.25 18.67
CA PRO A 67 3.60 27.36 17.56
C PRO A 67 2.93 27.93 16.30
N ALA A 68 3.64 27.84 15.19
CA ALA A 68 3.10 28.19 13.88
C ALA A 68 1.76 27.48 13.65
N PRO A 69 0.78 28.12 12.98
CA PRO A 69 -0.52 27.51 12.77
C PRO A 69 -0.37 26.22 11.93
N ASP A 70 -0.83 25.10 12.51
CA ASP A 70 -1.02 23.83 11.80
C ASP A 70 -2.00 24.06 10.64
N THR A 71 -1.49 23.96 9.42
CA THR A 71 -2.23 24.17 8.17
C THR A 71 -2.74 22.86 7.54
N ASP A 72 -2.74 21.73 8.22
CA ASP A 72 -2.80 20.39 7.60
C ASP A 72 -4.18 19.71 7.57
N ALA A 73 -5.27 20.36 7.97
CA ALA A 73 -6.59 19.72 8.06
C ALA A 73 -7.59 20.04 6.92
N ALA A 74 -7.12 20.62 5.80
CA ALA A 74 -8.02 21.12 4.75
C ALA A 74 -7.70 20.66 3.31
N ASP A 75 -7.00 19.54 3.10
CA ASP A 75 -6.06 19.44 1.99
C ASP A 75 -6.63 19.11 0.61
N ASN A 76 -7.57 18.19 0.44
CA ASN A 76 -8.27 18.04 -0.85
C ASN A 76 -9.28 19.18 -1.10
N ALA A 77 -9.87 19.72 -0.05
CA ALA A 77 -10.70 20.91 -0.13
C ALA A 77 -9.86 22.14 -0.50
N ALA A 78 -8.64 22.26 0.03
CA ALA A 78 -7.73 23.37 -0.26
C ALA A 78 -7.28 23.40 -1.72
N TYR A 79 -6.90 22.24 -2.31
CA TYR A 79 -6.54 22.16 -3.73
C TYR A 79 -7.73 22.55 -4.65
N ARG A 80 -8.90 21.95 -4.45
CA ARG A 80 -10.10 22.24 -5.24
C ARG A 80 -10.54 23.71 -5.07
N GLN A 81 -10.45 24.25 -3.86
CA GLN A 81 -10.77 25.63 -3.57
C GLN A 81 -9.75 26.61 -4.17
N SER A 82 -8.46 26.24 -4.25
CA SER A 82 -7.41 27.06 -4.85
C SER A 82 -7.55 27.23 -6.36
N THR A 83 -8.24 26.31 -7.02
CA THR A 83 -8.40 26.28 -8.49
C THR A 83 -9.78 26.69 -8.98
N GLU A 84 -10.77 26.79 -8.07
CA GLU A 84 -12.16 27.11 -8.42
C GLU A 84 -12.30 28.55 -8.97
N GLY A 85 -12.97 28.67 -10.12
CA GLY A 85 -13.24 29.97 -10.75
C GLY A 85 -12.11 30.54 -11.61
N TRP A 86 -10.97 29.85 -11.73
CA TRP A 86 -9.86 30.26 -12.57
C TRP A 86 -10.01 29.76 -14.02
N SER A 87 -9.52 30.57 -14.97
CA SER A 87 -9.41 30.20 -16.39
C SER A 87 -8.12 29.42 -16.64
N LEU A 88 -8.13 28.53 -17.65
CA LEU A 88 -6.92 27.81 -18.07
C LEU A 88 -5.97 28.73 -18.84
N ALA A 89 -4.66 28.50 -18.68
CA ALA A 89 -3.62 29.22 -19.40
C ALA A 89 -3.70 28.95 -20.91
N GLY A 90 -3.36 29.96 -21.70
CA GLY A 90 -3.32 29.85 -23.17
C GLY A 90 -1.92 29.70 -23.77
N SER A 91 -0.86 29.85 -22.98
CA SER A 91 0.52 29.78 -23.47
C SER A 91 1.48 29.24 -22.40
N GLU A 92 2.49 28.52 -22.84
CA GLU A 92 3.58 28.04 -22.00
C GLU A 92 4.48 29.17 -21.52
N GLN A 93 4.94 29.07 -20.27
CA GLN A 93 5.93 29.97 -19.65
C GLN A 93 7.15 29.16 -19.23
N LYS A 94 8.23 29.26 -20.01
CA LYS A 94 9.49 28.56 -19.71
C LYS A 94 10.30 29.28 -18.65
N ALA A 95 10.87 28.50 -17.73
CA ALA A 95 11.84 29.01 -16.78
C ALA A 95 13.21 29.21 -17.45
N VAL A 96 13.89 30.28 -17.07
CA VAL A 96 15.30 30.46 -17.39
C VAL A 96 16.13 29.87 -16.24
N LEU A 97 16.52 28.61 -16.36
CA LEU A 97 17.37 27.94 -15.36
C LEU A 97 18.57 27.30 -16.08
N SER A 98 19.65 27.07 -15.34
CA SER A 98 20.78 26.28 -15.81
C SER A 98 20.57 24.83 -15.38
N PRO A 99 20.80 23.85 -16.29
CA PRO A 99 20.72 22.43 -15.91
C PRO A 99 21.59 22.12 -14.69
N ALA A 100 21.06 21.37 -13.74
CA ALA A 100 21.73 21.08 -12.48
C ALA A 100 21.44 19.67 -11.97
N ALA A 101 22.47 19.05 -11.36
CA ALA A 101 22.27 17.89 -10.50
C ALA A 101 21.81 18.38 -9.13
N LEU A 102 20.74 17.81 -8.62
CA LEU A 102 20.11 18.16 -7.35
C LEU A 102 20.00 16.93 -6.46
N ALA A 103 20.49 17.02 -5.23
CA ALA A 103 20.37 16.02 -4.17
C ALA A 103 19.42 16.51 -3.08
N VAL A 104 19.08 15.64 -2.14
CA VAL A 104 18.22 15.98 -0.98
C VAL A 104 18.74 17.22 -0.26
N GLY A 105 17.86 18.20 -0.09
CA GLY A 105 18.15 19.50 0.51
C GLY A 105 18.56 20.59 -0.47
N ASP A 106 18.90 20.24 -1.72
CA ASP A 106 19.20 21.24 -2.75
C ASP A 106 17.92 21.90 -3.25
N SER A 107 18.06 23.18 -3.61
CA SER A 107 16.95 23.98 -4.14
C SER A 107 17.34 24.71 -5.41
N VAL A 108 16.39 24.76 -6.35
CA VAL A 108 16.49 25.63 -7.53
C VAL A 108 15.38 26.68 -7.48
N GLN A 109 15.75 27.93 -7.80
CA GLN A 109 14.82 29.04 -7.83
C GLN A 109 14.86 29.72 -9.20
N PHE A 110 13.68 30.00 -9.76
CA PHE A 110 13.54 30.68 -11.01
C PHE A 110 12.32 31.61 -11.04
N ALA A 111 12.39 32.64 -11.86
CA ALA A 111 11.28 33.56 -12.06
C ALA A 111 10.53 33.25 -13.36
N VAL A 112 9.21 33.33 -13.32
CA VAL A 112 8.31 33.20 -14.47
C VAL A 112 7.43 34.44 -14.58
N SER A 113 7.15 34.88 -15.80
CA SER A 113 6.27 36.04 -16.05
C SER A 113 4.92 35.55 -16.56
N ILE A 114 3.89 35.75 -15.80
CA ILE A 114 2.51 35.33 -16.08
C ILE A 114 1.78 36.48 -16.77
N PRO A 115 1.27 36.29 -18.00
CA PRO A 115 0.64 37.38 -18.78
C PRO A 115 -0.78 37.72 -18.29
N ALA A 116 -1.52 36.78 -17.76
CA ALA A 116 -2.88 36.94 -17.25
C ALA A 116 -3.18 35.88 -16.19
N ASP A 117 -4.12 36.17 -15.29
CA ASP A 117 -4.57 35.23 -14.24
C ASP A 117 -5.04 33.92 -14.87
N ALA A 118 -4.38 32.80 -14.55
CA ALA A 118 -4.71 31.51 -15.14
C ALA A 118 -4.17 30.32 -14.34
N LEU A 119 -4.71 29.11 -14.65
CA LEU A 119 -4.23 27.83 -14.16
C LEU A 119 -3.17 27.27 -15.08
N TYR A 120 -2.06 26.86 -14.50
CA TYR A 120 -0.92 26.24 -15.18
C TYR A 120 -0.62 24.87 -14.56
N GLU A 121 -0.04 23.98 -15.35
CA GLU A 121 0.57 22.73 -14.88
C GLU A 121 2.10 22.88 -14.85
N LEU A 122 2.76 22.26 -13.87
CA LEU A 122 4.23 22.25 -13.80
C LEU A 122 4.77 21.04 -14.58
N ARG A 123 5.53 21.31 -15.63
CA ARG A 123 6.26 20.31 -16.42
C ARG A 123 7.76 20.44 -16.20
N LEU A 124 8.41 19.32 -15.94
CA LEU A 124 9.87 19.21 -15.85
C LEU A 124 10.41 18.33 -16.98
N LEU A 125 11.57 18.70 -17.49
CA LEU A 125 12.44 17.82 -18.27
C LEU A 125 13.56 17.38 -17.34
N TYR A 126 13.57 16.11 -16.96
CA TYR A 126 14.43 15.60 -15.91
C TYR A 126 14.83 14.15 -16.13
N ARG A 127 15.81 13.67 -15.37
CA ARG A 127 16.08 12.25 -15.16
C ARG A 127 16.49 12.02 -13.71
N CYS A 128 16.02 10.95 -13.10
CA CYS A 128 16.50 10.55 -11.78
C CYS A 128 17.90 9.94 -11.90
N THR A 129 18.79 10.31 -10.98
CA THR A 129 20.16 9.78 -10.90
C THR A 129 20.33 8.74 -9.79
N ALA A 130 19.33 8.62 -8.92
CA ALA A 130 19.17 7.57 -7.92
C ALA A 130 18.01 6.64 -8.29
N THR A 131 17.99 5.43 -7.72
CA THR A 131 16.95 4.42 -7.95
C THR A 131 15.62 4.73 -7.26
N GLN A 132 15.51 5.87 -6.58
CA GLN A 132 14.30 6.38 -5.94
C GLN A 132 13.68 7.48 -6.80
N ASP A 133 12.35 7.57 -6.73
CA ASP A 133 11.62 8.69 -7.32
C ASP A 133 12.04 10.00 -6.66
N ALA A 134 12.06 11.07 -7.44
CA ALA A 134 12.34 12.39 -6.92
C ALA A 134 11.08 12.98 -6.29
N GLY A 135 11.15 13.34 -5.01
CA GLY A 135 10.14 14.09 -4.28
C GLY A 135 10.54 15.55 -4.19
N LEU A 136 9.74 16.44 -4.78
CA LEU A 136 10.01 17.87 -4.83
C LEU A 136 8.98 18.66 -4.03
N LYS A 137 9.45 19.57 -3.18
CA LYS A 137 8.64 20.59 -2.54
C LYS A 137 8.58 21.83 -3.45
N LEU A 138 7.36 22.29 -3.70
CA LEU A 138 7.12 23.49 -4.50
C LEU A 138 6.66 24.64 -3.61
N LEU A 139 7.31 25.80 -3.76
CA LEU A 139 6.83 27.07 -3.21
C LEU A 139 6.64 28.08 -4.36
N ILE A 140 5.54 28.82 -4.32
CA ILE A 140 5.26 29.96 -5.19
C ILE A 140 5.32 31.22 -4.33
N ASP A 141 6.22 32.14 -4.65
CA ASP A 141 6.48 33.38 -3.87
C ASP A 141 6.74 33.10 -2.38
N GLY A 142 7.40 31.96 -2.08
CA GLY A 142 7.75 31.52 -0.74
C GLY A 142 6.64 30.79 0.03
N VAL A 143 5.47 30.57 -0.57
CA VAL A 143 4.32 29.90 0.05
C VAL A 143 3.98 28.61 -0.70
N SER A 144 3.65 27.52 0.04
CA SER A 144 3.09 26.32 -0.59
C SER A 144 1.65 26.59 -1.04
N PRO A 145 1.29 26.33 -2.31
CA PRO A 145 -0.06 26.61 -2.81
C PRO A 145 -1.15 25.71 -2.23
N PHE A 146 -0.80 24.49 -1.88
CA PHE A 146 -1.63 23.45 -1.24
C PHE A 146 -0.68 22.38 -0.65
N SER A 147 -1.19 21.47 0.18
CA SER A 147 -0.34 20.53 0.94
C SER A 147 0.42 19.55 0.05
N GLU A 148 -0.23 19.02 -1.00
CA GLU A 148 0.41 18.07 -1.92
C GLU A 148 1.61 18.67 -2.66
N ALA A 149 1.63 20.00 -2.80
CA ALA A 149 2.78 20.73 -3.35
C ALA A 149 4.03 20.66 -2.46
N GLN A 150 3.91 20.19 -1.22
CA GLN A 150 5.06 19.92 -0.36
C GLN A 150 5.82 18.66 -0.77
N ARG A 151 5.19 17.77 -1.55
CA ARG A 151 5.85 16.56 -2.04
C ARG A 151 5.28 16.10 -3.38
N LEU A 152 5.66 16.79 -4.44
CA LEU A 152 5.35 16.39 -5.81
C LEU A 152 6.29 15.25 -6.22
N THR A 153 5.74 14.14 -6.66
CA THR A 153 6.52 12.97 -7.10
C THR A 153 6.82 13.05 -8.59
N PHE A 154 8.09 12.82 -8.93
CA PHE A 154 8.58 12.67 -10.30
C PHE A 154 9.28 11.31 -10.40
N PRO A 155 8.67 10.31 -11.07
CA PRO A 155 9.16 8.95 -11.04
C PRO A 155 10.47 8.76 -11.77
N ALA A 156 11.27 7.83 -11.28
CA ALA A 156 12.44 7.33 -11.99
C ALA A 156 12.01 6.51 -13.21
N MET A 157 12.71 6.72 -14.33
CA MET A 157 12.40 6.01 -15.57
C MET A 157 13.30 4.79 -15.71
N TRP A 158 12.72 3.63 -16.09
CA TRP A 158 13.38 2.34 -16.14
C TRP A 158 13.37 1.73 -17.53
N VAL A 159 14.46 1.08 -17.87
CA VAL A 159 14.64 0.36 -19.14
C VAL A 159 15.14 -1.06 -18.88
N ASN A 160 14.89 -1.96 -19.81
CA ASN A 160 15.47 -3.30 -19.78
C ASN A 160 16.96 -3.24 -20.12
N ASP A 161 17.82 -3.84 -19.28
CA ASP A 161 19.25 -4.00 -19.56
C ASP A 161 19.47 -5.27 -20.39
N GLY A 162 19.37 -5.11 -21.70
CA GLY A 162 19.51 -6.19 -22.68
C GLY A 162 18.23 -7.02 -22.87
N GLU A 163 18.40 -8.12 -23.59
CA GLU A 163 17.31 -9.08 -23.87
C GLU A 163 17.15 -10.11 -22.74
N ALA A 164 15.98 -10.76 -22.70
CA ALA A 164 15.72 -11.88 -21.80
C ALA A 164 16.76 -13.00 -22.00
N GLN A 165 17.41 -13.42 -20.93
CA GLN A 165 18.39 -14.52 -21.00
C GLN A 165 17.65 -15.84 -21.01
N LYS A 166 18.21 -16.83 -21.74
CA LYS A 166 17.65 -18.19 -21.81
C LYS A 166 18.56 -19.16 -21.09
N ASP A 167 17.98 -19.99 -20.23
CA ASP A 167 18.68 -21.08 -19.58
C ASP A 167 18.95 -22.24 -20.57
N SER A 168 19.59 -23.29 -20.09
CA SER A 168 19.89 -24.51 -20.89
C SER A 168 18.62 -25.28 -21.33
N ALA A 169 17.49 -25.08 -20.66
CA ALA A 169 16.19 -25.66 -21.01
C ALA A 169 15.39 -24.73 -21.96
N GLY A 170 15.88 -23.52 -22.19
CA GLY A 170 15.24 -22.52 -23.03
C GLY A 170 14.22 -21.64 -22.31
N ASN A 171 14.16 -21.71 -20.96
CA ASN A 171 13.34 -20.78 -20.18
C ASN A 171 13.93 -19.39 -20.22
N GLU A 172 13.07 -18.40 -20.32
CA GLU A 172 13.43 -16.99 -20.35
C GLU A 172 13.37 -16.40 -18.94
N SER A 173 14.43 -15.70 -18.54
CA SER A 173 14.47 -14.92 -17.30
C SER A 173 14.19 -13.46 -17.60
N THR A 174 13.54 -12.78 -16.65
CA THR A 174 13.24 -11.35 -16.74
C THR A 174 14.52 -10.52 -16.89
N PRO A 175 14.60 -9.57 -17.85
CA PRO A 175 15.75 -8.69 -18.00
C PRO A 175 15.88 -7.76 -16.77
N LYS A 176 17.13 -7.46 -16.40
CA LYS A 176 17.43 -6.49 -15.32
C LYS A 176 16.85 -5.13 -15.67
N GLN A 177 16.31 -4.43 -14.67
CA GLN A 177 15.84 -3.07 -14.83
C GLN A 177 16.94 -2.09 -14.41
N THR A 178 17.29 -1.17 -15.30
CA THR A 178 18.25 -0.09 -15.03
C THR A 178 17.60 1.27 -15.25
N LEU A 179 18.15 2.29 -14.58
CA LEU A 179 17.69 3.65 -14.80
C LEU A 179 17.96 4.08 -16.26
N SER A 180 17.01 4.78 -16.83
CA SER A 180 17.18 5.42 -18.13
C SER A 180 18.18 6.58 -18.02
N ASP A 181 19.12 6.64 -18.97
CA ASP A 181 20.06 7.78 -19.11
C ASP A 181 19.43 8.96 -19.88
N GLU A 182 18.22 8.78 -20.43
CA GLU A 182 17.51 9.81 -21.19
C GLU A 182 16.66 10.70 -20.28
N ASN A 183 16.59 12.00 -20.62
CA ASN A 183 15.70 12.92 -19.94
C ASN A 183 14.24 12.64 -20.34
N ALA A 184 13.35 12.62 -19.36
CA ALA A 184 11.93 12.42 -19.54
C ALA A 184 11.15 13.70 -19.23
N HIS A 185 10.04 13.90 -19.93
CA HIS A 185 9.05 14.89 -19.56
C HIS A 185 8.12 14.33 -18.48
N GLY A 186 8.02 15.01 -17.34
CA GLY A 186 7.06 14.71 -16.30
C GLY A 186 6.21 15.91 -15.94
N VAL A 187 4.93 15.70 -15.71
CA VAL A 187 4.00 16.72 -15.23
C VAL A 187 3.64 16.39 -13.77
N ALA A 188 3.63 17.41 -12.91
CA ALA A 188 3.26 17.24 -11.51
C ALA A 188 1.82 16.70 -11.39
N ARG A 189 1.68 15.48 -10.83
CA ARG A 189 0.39 14.80 -10.71
C ARG A 189 0.26 13.99 -9.42
N ASP A 190 -0.95 13.57 -9.16
CA ASP A 190 -1.26 12.62 -8.10
C ASP A 190 -0.99 11.17 -8.54
N TYR A 191 -0.17 10.46 -7.78
CA TYR A 191 0.09 9.01 -7.95
C TYR A 191 -0.70 8.15 -6.96
N THR A 192 -1.60 8.75 -6.17
CA THR A 192 -2.46 8.04 -5.20
C THR A 192 -3.85 7.73 -5.73
N GLY A 193 -4.23 8.24 -6.91
CA GLY A 193 -5.53 7.99 -7.55
C GLY A 193 -6.68 8.87 -7.05
N ARG A 194 -6.38 9.91 -6.29
CA ARG A 194 -7.38 10.88 -5.80
C ARG A 194 -7.73 11.95 -6.83
N GLN A 195 -6.82 12.18 -7.78
CA GLN A 195 -6.96 13.15 -8.86
C GLN A 195 -6.63 12.48 -10.19
N GLU A 196 -7.45 12.72 -11.21
CA GLU A 196 -7.20 12.22 -12.56
C GLU A 196 -6.25 13.14 -13.33
N ASP A 197 -6.56 14.43 -13.35
CA ASP A 197 -5.76 15.45 -14.03
C ASP A 197 -4.48 15.79 -13.25
N PRO A 198 -3.43 16.30 -13.93
CA PRO A 198 -2.27 16.88 -13.27
C PRO A 198 -2.63 18.02 -12.33
N TYR A 199 -1.77 18.29 -11.35
CA TYR A 199 -1.96 19.44 -10.44
C TYR A 199 -1.90 20.76 -11.18
N ARG A 200 -2.89 21.61 -10.96
CA ARG A 200 -3.01 22.94 -11.54
C ARG A 200 -2.71 24.00 -10.50
N PHE A 201 -1.89 24.97 -10.88
CA PHE A 201 -1.44 26.08 -10.03
C PHE A 201 -2.07 27.38 -10.49
N ALA A 202 -2.82 28.02 -9.59
CA ALA A 202 -3.45 29.32 -9.83
C ALA A 202 -2.40 30.44 -9.71
N LEU A 203 -2.10 31.13 -10.80
CA LEU A 203 -1.11 32.21 -10.85
C LEU A 203 -1.76 33.48 -11.37
N THR A 204 -1.53 34.59 -10.67
CA THR A 204 -2.00 35.93 -11.08
C THR A 204 -1.07 36.53 -12.14
N ALA A 205 -1.53 37.55 -12.86
CA ALA A 205 -0.68 38.28 -13.80
C ALA A 205 0.48 38.96 -13.06
N GLY A 206 1.70 38.74 -13.50
CA GLY A 206 2.89 39.33 -12.87
C GLY A 206 4.11 38.41 -12.93
N VAL A 207 5.13 38.76 -12.18
CA VAL A 207 6.34 37.91 -12.04
C VAL A 207 6.24 37.13 -10.75
N HIS A 208 6.28 35.81 -10.85
CA HIS A 208 6.28 34.90 -9.73
C HIS A 208 7.62 34.19 -9.59
N THR A 209 7.99 33.91 -8.36
CA THR A 209 9.18 33.14 -8.02
C THR A 209 8.79 31.72 -7.64
N ILE A 210 9.25 30.76 -8.43
CA ILE A 210 9.06 29.33 -8.18
C ILE A 210 10.31 28.77 -7.50
N THR A 211 10.16 28.09 -6.38
CA THR A 211 11.25 27.38 -5.69
C THR A 211 10.92 25.90 -5.64
N LEU A 212 11.82 25.06 -6.16
CA LEU A 212 11.75 23.61 -6.08
C LEU A 212 12.86 23.13 -5.15
N THR A 213 12.53 22.39 -4.12
CA THR A 213 13.49 21.79 -3.17
C THR A 213 13.36 20.28 -3.22
N VAL A 214 14.46 19.56 -3.32
CA VAL A 214 14.48 18.10 -3.31
C VAL A 214 14.34 17.60 -1.89
N GLU A 215 13.25 16.89 -1.62
CA GLU A 215 12.95 16.28 -0.30
C GLU A 215 13.29 14.78 -0.30
N GLN A 216 13.31 14.15 -1.50
CA GLN A 216 13.62 12.73 -1.66
C GLN A 216 14.28 12.47 -3.02
N GLY A 217 15.17 11.47 -3.07
CA GLY A 217 15.83 11.05 -4.29
C GLY A 217 16.89 12.05 -4.78
N GLU A 218 17.37 11.83 -6.00
CA GLU A 218 18.31 12.69 -6.68
C GLU A 218 17.91 12.80 -8.16
N LEU A 219 18.04 13.98 -8.74
CA LEU A 219 17.70 14.18 -10.14
C LEU A 219 18.64 15.15 -10.84
N TRP A 220 18.78 14.97 -12.15
CA TRP A 220 19.26 15.98 -13.08
C TRP A 220 18.05 16.73 -13.62
N LEU A 221 17.96 18.04 -13.36
CA LEU A 221 16.92 18.92 -13.87
C LEU A 221 17.45 19.70 -15.07
N GLU A 222 16.85 19.48 -16.25
CA GLU A 222 17.22 20.14 -17.51
C GLU A 222 16.37 21.38 -17.77
N GLU A 223 15.03 21.26 -17.63
CA GLU A 223 14.08 22.35 -17.88
C GLU A 223 12.92 22.29 -16.89
N ALA A 224 12.38 23.46 -16.54
CA ALA A 224 11.09 23.60 -15.87
C ALA A 224 10.21 24.58 -16.65
N ALA A 225 8.94 24.26 -16.80
CA ALA A 225 7.98 25.10 -17.50
C ALA A 225 6.61 25.05 -16.84
N LEU A 226 5.92 26.19 -16.84
CA LEU A 226 4.48 26.25 -16.54
C LEU A 226 3.74 26.14 -17.88
N VAL A 227 3.04 25.02 -18.07
CA VAL A 227 2.34 24.72 -19.33
C VAL A 227 0.83 24.90 -19.18
N PRO A 228 0.11 25.29 -20.25
CA PRO A 228 -1.34 25.24 -20.21
C PRO A 228 -1.83 23.80 -20.05
N PRO A 229 -2.89 23.56 -19.26
CA PRO A 229 -3.51 22.25 -19.16
C PRO A 229 -3.95 21.72 -20.52
N GLU A 230 -3.68 20.46 -20.79
CA GLU A 230 -4.01 19.82 -22.07
C GLU A 230 -5.54 19.67 -22.20
N GLN A 231 -6.08 20.14 -23.33
CA GLN A 231 -7.51 20.05 -23.68
C GLN A 231 -7.68 19.42 -25.05
N PRO A 232 -7.54 18.10 -25.18
CA PRO A 232 -7.80 17.44 -26.44
C PRO A 232 -9.27 17.59 -26.83
N GLY A 233 -9.55 17.76 -28.11
CA GLY A 233 -10.90 17.78 -28.65
C GLY A 233 -11.56 16.40 -28.55
N ALA A 234 -12.87 16.35 -28.55
CA ALA A 234 -13.60 15.08 -28.71
C ALA A 234 -13.27 14.42 -30.06
N TYR A 235 -13.28 13.09 -30.09
CA TYR A 235 -13.02 12.32 -31.30
C TYR A 235 -13.94 12.75 -32.45
N GLN A 236 -13.34 12.96 -33.62
CA GLN A 236 -14.07 13.23 -34.88
C GLN A 236 -13.71 12.17 -35.90
N ALA A 237 -14.67 11.32 -36.26
CA ALA A 237 -14.44 10.28 -37.24
C ALA A 237 -14.02 10.88 -38.58
N PRO A 238 -12.87 10.48 -39.14
CA PRO A 238 -12.43 10.93 -40.47
C PRO A 238 -13.41 10.47 -41.53
N GLN A 239 -13.73 11.35 -42.49
CA GLN A 239 -14.69 11.05 -43.58
C GLN A 239 -14.06 10.20 -44.66
N ASP A 240 -12.76 10.30 -44.86
CA ASP A 240 -12.01 9.58 -45.90
C ASP A 240 -11.22 8.42 -45.30
N SER A 241 -11.08 7.33 -46.09
CA SER A 241 -10.19 6.22 -45.83
C SER A 241 -8.83 6.50 -46.48
N THR A 242 -7.73 6.20 -45.80
CA THR A 242 -6.41 6.26 -46.39
C THR A 242 -6.06 5.02 -47.18
N GLY A 243 -6.82 3.92 -47.00
CA GLY A 243 -6.60 2.68 -47.73
C GLY A 243 -5.35 1.92 -47.33
N VAL A 244 -4.81 2.22 -46.14
CA VAL A 244 -3.64 1.53 -45.57
C VAL A 244 -3.98 0.10 -45.27
N LYS A 245 -3.20 -0.85 -45.73
CA LYS A 245 -3.36 -2.30 -45.54
C LYS A 245 -2.34 -2.89 -44.61
N ASP A 246 -1.40 -2.08 -44.12
CA ASP A 246 -0.36 -2.51 -43.21
C ASP A 246 -0.95 -2.70 -41.81
N TYR A 247 -0.43 -3.66 -41.07
CA TYR A 247 -0.68 -3.80 -39.64
C TYR A 247 0.64 -4.03 -38.89
N ILE A 248 0.65 -3.59 -37.63
CA ILE A 248 1.82 -3.70 -36.75
C ILE A 248 1.36 -4.40 -35.49
N ILE A 249 2.04 -5.48 -35.09
CA ILE A 249 1.82 -6.17 -33.82
C ILE A 249 3.10 -5.98 -33.02
N PHE A 250 2.95 -5.54 -31.78
CA PHE A 250 4.05 -5.54 -30.82
C PHE A 250 3.59 -6.17 -29.51
N GLU A 251 4.50 -6.92 -28.92
CA GLU A 251 4.26 -7.72 -27.75
C GLU A 251 4.30 -6.85 -26.50
N GLY A 252 3.49 -7.17 -25.51
CA GLY A 252 3.46 -6.43 -24.26
C GLY A 252 4.79 -6.41 -23.53
N GLU A 253 5.51 -7.54 -23.55
CA GLU A 253 6.84 -7.69 -22.95
C GLU A 253 7.94 -6.86 -23.60
N ASP A 254 7.75 -6.41 -24.84
CA ASP A 254 8.71 -5.58 -25.56
C ASP A 254 8.67 -4.08 -25.17
N ALA A 255 8.08 -3.77 -24.02
CA ALA A 255 8.06 -2.42 -23.47
C ALA A 255 9.47 -1.84 -23.27
N VAL A 256 9.70 -0.62 -23.77
CA VAL A 256 11.02 0.01 -23.78
C VAL A 256 11.26 0.94 -22.58
N LEU A 257 10.23 1.65 -22.10
CA LEU A 257 10.36 2.61 -21.01
C LEU A 257 9.20 2.47 -20.03
N LYS A 258 9.52 2.53 -18.75
CA LYS A 258 8.56 2.38 -17.65
C LYS A 258 8.90 3.35 -16.54
N ASN A 259 7.89 3.84 -15.84
CA ASN A 259 8.09 4.75 -14.70
C ASN A 259 8.00 4.06 -13.33
N ASP A 260 8.08 2.72 -13.31
CA ASP A 260 8.14 1.93 -12.09
C ASP A 260 9.02 0.70 -12.36
N ARG A 261 9.95 0.41 -11.43
CA ARG A 261 10.87 -0.74 -11.53
C ARG A 261 10.15 -2.09 -11.52
N SER A 262 8.98 -2.18 -10.89
CA SER A 262 8.19 -3.41 -10.80
C SER A 262 7.49 -3.80 -12.11
N LEU A 263 7.44 -2.90 -13.09
CA LEU A 263 6.84 -3.13 -14.41
C LEU A 263 7.82 -3.94 -15.30
N ILE A 264 7.86 -5.23 -15.04
CA ILE A 264 8.75 -6.18 -15.72
C ILE A 264 7.94 -7.12 -16.62
N PRO A 265 8.55 -7.66 -17.69
CA PRO A 265 7.96 -8.74 -18.46
C PRO A 265 7.69 -9.97 -17.58
N LEU A 266 6.53 -10.60 -17.76
CA LEU A 266 6.06 -11.74 -16.99
C LEU A 266 5.66 -12.91 -17.90
N SER A 267 5.45 -14.09 -17.32
CA SER A 267 5.10 -15.32 -18.06
C SER A 267 3.74 -15.89 -17.63
N ASP A 268 2.85 -16.14 -18.58
CA ASP A 268 1.65 -16.96 -18.39
C ASP A 268 1.78 -18.27 -19.21
N SER A 269 2.25 -19.34 -18.58
CA SER A 269 2.31 -20.69 -19.14
C SER A 269 0.97 -21.44 -18.98
N SER A 270 -0.07 -20.79 -18.49
CA SER A 270 -1.35 -21.43 -18.18
C SER A 270 -2.40 -21.33 -19.28
N ASN A 271 -2.23 -20.47 -20.26
CA ASN A 271 -3.22 -20.15 -21.26
C ASN A 271 -2.64 -20.28 -22.68
N ALA A 272 -3.43 -20.86 -23.59
CA ALA A 272 -3.05 -20.98 -25.00
C ALA A 272 -3.32 -19.70 -25.81
N ALA A 273 -4.02 -18.72 -25.23
CA ALA A 273 -4.41 -17.49 -25.91
C ALA A 273 -3.38 -16.36 -25.77
N VAL A 274 -2.31 -16.56 -25.03
CA VAL A 274 -1.22 -15.60 -24.84
C VAL A 274 -0.08 -15.87 -25.85
N HIS A 275 0.64 -14.84 -26.26
CA HIS A 275 1.69 -14.92 -27.28
C HIS A 275 3.05 -14.47 -26.71
N PRO A 276 4.13 -15.27 -26.92
CA PRO A 276 4.15 -16.68 -27.36
C PRO A 276 3.66 -17.64 -26.29
N SER A 277 2.74 -18.58 -26.59
CA SER A 277 2.27 -19.56 -25.65
C SER A 277 3.18 -20.79 -25.58
N SER A 278 3.57 -21.19 -24.38
CA SER A 278 4.31 -22.45 -24.14
C SER A 278 3.91 -23.07 -22.81
N PRO A 279 3.44 -24.33 -22.78
CA PRO A 279 3.19 -25.04 -21.52
C PRO A 279 4.45 -25.70 -20.96
N GLU A 280 5.55 -25.78 -21.73
CA GLU A 280 6.76 -26.57 -21.42
C GLU A 280 7.91 -25.70 -20.96
N ILE A 281 8.01 -24.49 -21.49
CA ILE A 281 9.11 -23.55 -21.31
C ILE A 281 8.54 -22.23 -20.81
N THR A 282 9.17 -21.61 -19.81
CA THR A 282 8.83 -20.27 -19.37
C THR A 282 9.16 -19.28 -20.48
N ARG A 283 8.14 -18.61 -21.03
CA ARG A 283 8.25 -17.54 -22.01
C ARG A 283 7.73 -16.26 -21.40
N LEU A 284 8.47 -15.18 -21.53
CA LEU A 284 7.95 -13.87 -21.21
C LEU A 284 6.95 -13.52 -22.31
N ASN A 285 5.71 -13.22 -21.95
CA ASN A 285 4.63 -13.07 -22.91
C ASN A 285 3.52 -12.11 -22.46
N TYR A 286 3.76 -11.31 -21.45
CA TYR A 286 2.90 -10.18 -21.09
C TYR A 286 3.62 -9.24 -20.12
N ILE A 287 3.05 -8.04 -19.94
CA ILE A 287 3.49 -7.06 -18.93
C ILE A 287 2.29 -6.59 -18.11
N GLY A 288 2.52 -6.24 -16.84
CA GLY A 288 1.50 -5.63 -15.97
C GLY A 288 0.99 -6.53 -14.86
N GLY A 289 -0.34 -6.72 -14.74
CA GLY A 289 -1.00 -7.38 -13.61
C GLY A 289 -1.04 -6.51 -12.37
N SER A 290 -0.92 -7.12 -11.19
CA SER A 290 -0.85 -6.40 -9.90
C SER A 290 0.32 -5.42 -9.81
N ASN A 291 1.41 -5.64 -10.57
CA ASN A 291 2.53 -4.71 -10.63
C ASN A 291 2.18 -3.40 -11.37
N TRP A 292 1.14 -3.42 -12.21
CA TRP A 292 0.65 -2.24 -12.92
C TRP A 292 -0.72 -1.78 -12.43
N ALA A 293 -0.86 -1.70 -11.12
CA ALA A 293 -2.10 -1.31 -10.46
C ALA A 293 -2.11 0.16 -10.01
N SER A 294 -0.96 0.75 -9.76
CA SER A 294 -0.87 2.10 -9.20
C SER A 294 -1.23 3.18 -10.22
N PRO A 295 -2.10 4.15 -9.89
CA PRO A 295 -2.38 5.30 -10.73
C PRO A 295 -1.11 6.07 -11.10
N GLY A 296 -1.06 6.56 -12.34
CA GLY A 296 0.12 7.24 -12.86
C GLY A 296 1.24 6.33 -13.35
N SER A 297 1.19 5.01 -13.05
CA SER A 297 2.16 4.06 -13.60
C SER A 297 1.99 3.93 -15.11
N ALA A 298 3.08 4.06 -15.86
CA ALA A 298 3.08 4.17 -17.31
C ALA A 298 4.08 3.21 -17.96
N ILE A 299 3.66 2.63 -19.06
CA ILE A 299 4.45 1.74 -19.90
C ILE A 299 4.48 2.30 -21.33
N THR A 300 5.67 2.36 -21.94
CA THR A 300 5.86 2.89 -23.29
C THR A 300 6.46 1.83 -24.21
N TRP A 301 5.92 1.73 -25.41
CA TRP A 301 6.41 0.90 -26.51
C TRP A 301 6.85 1.77 -27.68
N ASN A 302 7.87 1.35 -28.40
CA ASN A 302 8.30 1.94 -29.67
C ASN A 302 7.74 1.12 -30.83
N PHE A 303 7.28 1.79 -31.87
CA PHE A 303 6.86 1.14 -33.10
C PHE A 303 7.23 1.97 -34.34
N HIS A 304 7.16 1.36 -35.50
CA HIS A 304 7.49 2.04 -36.76
C HIS A 304 6.36 1.91 -37.75
N VAL A 305 5.89 3.02 -38.29
CA VAL A 305 4.87 3.12 -39.31
C VAL A 305 5.52 3.23 -40.68
N GLU A 306 5.28 2.26 -41.57
CA GLU A 306 5.80 2.26 -42.93
C GLU A 306 5.00 3.21 -43.82
N THR A 307 3.68 3.22 -43.73
CA THR A 307 2.78 3.99 -44.59
C THR A 307 1.94 4.95 -43.75
N ALA A 308 2.09 6.26 -44.01
CA ALA A 308 1.26 7.26 -43.30
C ALA A 308 -0.23 7.08 -43.59
N GLY A 309 -1.05 7.18 -42.56
CA GLY A 309 -2.49 7.04 -42.67
C GLY A 309 -3.23 6.83 -41.37
N TYR A 310 -4.50 6.39 -41.49
CA TYR A 310 -5.34 6.12 -40.32
C TYR A 310 -5.18 4.67 -39.86
N TYR A 311 -4.96 4.53 -38.53
CA TYR A 311 -4.82 3.24 -37.86
C TYR A 311 -5.83 3.12 -36.74
N THR A 312 -6.36 1.91 -36.53
CA THR A 312 -7.12 1.49 -35.36
C THR A 312 -6.20 0.79 -34.38
N ILE A 313 -6.61 0.71 -33.11
CA ILE A 313 -5.83 0.05 -32.05
C ILE A 313 -6.67 -1.05 -31.42
N ASP A 314 -6.11 -2.25 -31.40
CA ASP A 314 -6.67 -3.40 -30.68
C ASP A 314 -5.70 -3.83 -29.58
N PHE A 315 -6.25 -4.20 -28.41
CA PHE A 315 -5.50 -4.68 -27.26
C PHE A 315 -5.87 -6.11 -26.95
N LEU A 316 -4.88 -7.01 -26.83
CA LEU A 316 -5.05 -8.31 -26.21
C LEU A 316 -4.64 -8.19 -24.75
N PHE A 317 -5.62 -8.32 -23.83
CA PHE A 317 -5.42 -7.97 -22.43
C PHE A 317 -6.13 -8.95 -21.49
N ARG A 318 -5.78 -8.88 -20.21
CA ARG A 318 -6.49 -9.55 -19.12
C ARG A 318 -6.63 -8.63 -17.93
N GLN A 319 -7.87 -8.48 -17.44
CA GLN A 319 -8.19 -7.89 -16.15
C GLN A 319 -9.02 -8.92 -15.37
N ASN A 320 -8.38 -9.63 -14.44
CA ASN A 320 -8.99 -10.75 -13.71
C ASN A 320 -8.93 -10.59 -12.19
N GLU A 321 -8.48 -9.43 -11.68
CA GLU A 321 -8.29 -9.16 -10.26
C GLU A 321 -9.49 -8.42 -9.66
N LEU A 322 -10.05 -7.40 -10.35
CA LEU A 322 -11.20 -6.64 -9.88
C LEU A 322 -12.50 -7.28 -10.39
N LEU A 323 -13.07 -8.21 -9.63
CA LEU A 323 -14.29 -8.94 -10.00
C LEU A 323 -15.47 -7.99 -10.29
N GLY A 324 -15.92 -7.98 -11.54
CA GLY A 324 -17.00 -7.12 -12.02
C GLY A 324 -16.63 -5.64 -12.16
N GLY A 325 -15.38 -5.27 -11.87
CA GLY A 325 -14.87 -3.91 -11.96
C GLY A 325 -14.29 -3.58 -13.35
N VAL A 326 -13.96 -2.31 -13.51
CA VAL A 326 -13.33 -1.76 -14.71
C VAL A 326 -12.08 -1.00 -14.32
N VAL A 327 -11.07 -0.98 -15.20
CA VAL A 327 -9.87 -0.18 -15.04
C VAL A 327 -9.70 0.73 -16.25
N PHE A 328 -9.03 1.85 -16.05
CA PHE A 328 -8.85 2.83 -17.11
C PHE A 328 -7.38 3.02 -17.45
N ARG A 329 -7.11 3.32 -18.72
CA ARG A 329 -5.79 3.71 -19.24
C ARG A 329 -5.89 4.97 -20.07
N HIS A 330 -4.93 5.87 -19.85
CA HIS A 330 -4.73 7.04 -20.67
C HIS A 330 -3.72 6.69 -21.76
N LEU A 331 -4.14 6.82 -23.01
CA LEU A 331 -3.31 6.58 -24.18
C LEU A 331 -2.64 7.87 -24.63
N LEU A 332 -1.32 7.80 -24.79
CA LEU A 332 -0.51 8.86 -25.40
C LEU A 332 0.18 8.30 -26.65
N ILE A 333 0.13 9.05 -27.72
CA ILE A 333 0.94 8.81 -28.94
C ILE A 333 1.97 9.95 -29.04
N ASP A 334 3.24 9.60 -29.11
CA ASP A 334 4.35 10.58 -29.14
C ASP A 334 4.27 11.59 -27.97
N GLY A 335 3.80 11.12 -26.79
CA GLY A 335 3.65 11.93 -25.60
C GLY A 335 2.45 12.89 -25.60
N GLN A 336 1.54 12.79 -26.58
CA GLN A 336 0.33 13.64 -26.69
C GLN A 336 -0.95 12.80 -26.64
N THR A 337 -2.00 13.35 -26.04
CA THR A 337 -3.34 12.74 -26.05
C THR A 337 -4.02 13.00 -27.40
N PRO A 338 -4.33 11.99 -28.21
CA PRO A 338 -4.87 12.22 -29.57
C PRO A 338 -6.26 12.88 -29.56
N PHE A 339 -7.11 12.54 -28.62
CA PHE A 339 -8.47 13.11 -28.43
C PHE A 339 -8.97 12.78 -27.02
N GLU A 340 -10.07 13.37 -26.56
CA GLU A 340 -10.57 13.29 -25.18
C GLU A 340 -10.85 11.85 -24.73
N GLU A 341 -11.40 11.01 -25.59
CA GLU A 341 -11.75 9.61 -25.26
C GLU A 341 -10.50 8.75 -25.00
N ALA A 342 -9.34 9.17 -25.48
CA ALA A 342 -8.06 8.49 -25.25
C ALA A 342 -7.55 8.64 -23.81
N LYS A 343 -8.08 9.60 -23.03
CA LYS A 343 -7.76 9.74 -21.61
C LYS A 343 -8.29 8.60 -20.75
N ARG A 344 -9.36 7.89 -21.21
CA ARG A 344 -10.13 6.95 -20.39
C ARG A 344 -10.52 5.68 -21.13
N ILE A 345 -9.53 4.96 -21.71
CA ILE A 345 -9.80 3.66 -22.33
C ILE A 345 -10.23 2.69 -21.24
N LYS A 346 -11.41 2.10 -21.39
CA LYS A 346 -12.05 1.23 -20.41
C LYS A 346 -11.70 -0.22 -20.68
N PHE A 347 -11.17 -0.94 -19.69
CA PHE A 347 -10.87 -2.36 -19.72
C PHE A 347 -11.73 -3.09 -18.68
N GLY A 348 -12.67 -3.93 -19.15
CA GLY A 348 -13.61 -4.66 -18.31
C GLY A 348 -13.02 -5.94 -17.72
N TYR A 349 -13.65 -6.45 -16.64
CA TYR A 349 -13.29 -7.70 -15.98
C TYR A 349 -13.57 -8.93 -16.86
N LYS A 350 -12.58 -9.82 -16.95
CA LYS A 350 -12.77 -11.20 -17.43
C LYS A 350 -11.65 -12.08 -16.90
N SER A 351 -11.98 -13.32 -16.49
CA SER A 351 -10.99 -14.26 -15.93
C SER A 351 -9.93 -14.73 -16.93
N GLY A 352 -10.21 -14.65 -18.24
CA GLY A 352 -9.30 -15.04 -19.32
C GLY A 352 -8.85 -13.84 -20.15
N TRP A 353 -7.89 -14.09 -21.04
CA TRP A 353 -7.46 -13.12 -22.05
C TRP A 353 -8.60 -12.77 -23.00
N GLN A 354 -8.67 -11.50 -23.39
CA GLN A 354 -9.72 -10.93 -24.24
C GLN A 354 -9.16 -9.80 -25.10
N SER A 355 -9.82 -9.53 -26.21
CA SER A 355 -9.50 -8.41 -27.09
C SER A 355 -10.41 -7.21 -26.84
N LEU A 356 -9.89 -6.01 -27.02
CA LEU A 356 -10.62 -4.75 -27.02
C LEU A 356 -10.19 -3.91 -28.22
N THR A 357 -11.15 -3.59 -29.11
CA THR A 357 -10.96 -2.57 -30.15
C THR A 357 -11.25 -1.19 -29.57
N PHE A 358 -10.29 -0.27 -29.65
CA PHE A 358 -10.47 1.09 -29.16
C PHE A 358 -11.57 1.83 -29.94
N GLY A 359 -12.62 2.26 -29.24
CA GLY A 359 -13.84 2.83 -29.83
C GLY A 359 -14.94 1.82 -30.09
N GLY A 360 -14.68 0.51 -29.97
CA GLY A 360 -15.60 -0.60 -30.19
C GLY A 360 -15.54 -1.16 -31.60
N GLU A 361 -15.97 -2.41 -31.77
CA GLU A 361 -15.92 -3.14 -33.06
C GLU A 361 -16.71 -2.46 -34.18
N ASP A 362 -17.86 -1.86 -33.87
CA ASP A 362 -18.74 -1.24 -34.88
C ASP A 362 -18.21 0.11 -35.39
N ASN A 363 -17.50 0.89 -34.52
CA ASN A 363 -16.99 2.22 -34.87
C ASN A 363 -15.64 2.47 -34.22
N PRO A 364 -14.56 1.78 -34.66
CA PRO A 364 -13.25 1.93 -34.06
C PRO A 364 -12.72 3.34 -34.24
N TYR A 365 -12.07 3.87 -33.22
CA TYR A 365 -11.37 5.16 -33.30
C TYR A 365 -10.15 5.02 -34.21
N ARG A 366 -9.96 5.97 -35.10
CA ARG A 366 -8.87 6.01 -36.05
C ARG A 366 -7.94 7.15 -35.73
N ILE A 367 -6.65 6.86 -35.56
CA ILE A 367 -5.58 7.83 -35.28
C ILE A 367 -4.73 7.98 -36.55
N TYR A 368 -4.49 9.21 -36.96
CA TYR A 368 -3.57 9.47 -38.08
C TYR A 368 -2.13 9.39 -37.60
N LEU A 369 -1.34 8.56 -38.24
CA LEU A 369 0.08 8.39 -37.97
C LEU A 369 0.87 8.72 -39.22
N GLU A 370 1.94 9.50 -39.07
CA GLU A 370 2.91 9.74 -40.12
C GLU A 370 3.82 8.50 -40.35
N ALA A 371 4.49 8.42 -41.46
CA ALA A 371 5.50 7.36 -41.67
C ALA A 371 6.76 7.68 -40.85
N GLY A 372 7.22 6.71 -40.04
CA GLY A 372 8.40 6.89 -39.19
C GLY A 372 8.27 6.19 -37.83
N PRO A 373 9.23 6.48 -36.93
CA PRO A 373 9.21 5.97 -35.59
C PRO A 373 8.20 6.74 -34.72
N HIS A 374 7.44 5.99 -33.91
CA HIS A 374 6.46 6.51 -32.97
C HIS A 374 6.59 5.83 -31.62
N THR A 375 5.99 6.45 -30.60
CA THR A 375 5.83 5.88 -29.26
C THR A 375 4.35 5.75 -28.90
N LEU A 376 3.97 4.64 -28.24
CA LEU A 376 2.68 4.46 -27.61
C LEU A 376 2.91 4.30 -26.12
N THR A 377 2.25 5.14 -25.33
CA THR A 377 2.29 5.03 -23.87
C THR A 377 0.88 4.77 -23.33
N LEU A 378 0.75 3.76 -22.47
CA LEU A 378 -0.43 3.54 -21.66
C LEU A 378 -0.12 3.87 -20.19
N MET A 379 -0.87 4.79 -19.62
CA MET A 379 -0.73 5.18 -18.21
C MET A 379 -1.99 4.79 -17.45
N ALA A 380 -1.82 4.16 -16.28
CA ALA A 380 -2.92 3.86 -15.38
C ALA A 380 -3.56 5.16 -14.88
N THR A 381 -4.87 5.31 -15.05
CA THR A 381 -5.62 6.49 -14.62
C THR A 381 -6.85 6.05 -13.82
N PRO A 382 -7.19 6.75 -12.73
CA PRO A 382 -8.43 6.45 -12.01
C PRO A 382 -9.68 6.77 -12.85
N GLY A 383 -9.59 7.68 -13.81
CA GLY A 383 -10.74 8.13 -14.59
C GLY A 383 -11.88 8.61 -13.69
N PRO A 384 -13.14 8.26 -13.99
CA PRO A 384 -14.29 8.65 -13.17
C PRO A 384 -14.26 8.09 -11.74
N MET A 385 -13.42 7.09 -11.44
CA MET A 385 -13.27 6.55 -10.09
C MET A 385 -12.64 7.54 -9.11
N ALA A 386 -11.90 8.56 -9.59
CA ALA A 386 -11.35 9.61 -8.73
C ALA A 386 -12.46 10.40 -8.01
N ASP A 387 -13.53 10.76 -8.73
CA ASP A 387 -14.68 11.46 -8.12
C ASP A 387 -15.44 10.54 -7.17
N VAL A 388 -15.67 9.29 -7.55
CA VAL A 388 -16.31 8.29 -6.68
C VAL A 388 -15.50 8.07 -5.40
N TYR A 389 -14.17 8.02 -5.50
CA TYR A 389 -13.29 7.89 -4.35
C TYR A 389 -13.39 9.12 -3.42
N ALA A 390 -13.39 10.33 -3.98
CA ALA A 390 -13.54 11.57 -3.21
C ALA A 390 -14.90 11.64 -2.47
N ASP A 391 -16.00 11.24 -3.13
CA ASP A 391 -17.31 11.17 -2.51
C ASP A 391 -17.38 10.07 -1.45
N MET A 392 -16.74 8.92 -1.68
CA MET A 392 -16.64 7.83 -0.70
C MET A 392 -15.85 8.29 0.54
N GLN A 393 -14.73 8.99 0.36
CA GLN A 393 -13.93 9.54 1.45
C GLN A 393 -14.77 10.50 2.30
N LYS A 394 -15.54 11.37 1.66
CA LYS A 394 -16.41 12.33 2.35
C LYS A 394 -17.53 11.65 3.15
N VAL A 395 -18.23 10.68 2.56
CA VAL A 395 -19.33 9.99 3.24
C VAL A 395 -18.83 9.09 4.37
N THR A 396 -17.68 8.41 4.20
CA THR A 396 -17.10 7.61 5.28
C THR A 396 -16.60 8.47 6.43
N ALA A 397 -16.03 9.65 6.16
CA ALA A 397 -15.67 10.61 7.19
C ALA A 397 -16.90 11.06 8.00
N GLN A 398 -18.02 11.42 7.33
CA GLN A 398 -19.27 11.79 8.01
C GLN A 398 -19.85 10.63 8.84
N MET A 399 -19.77 9.40 8.33
CA MET A 399 -20.21 8.23 9.09
C MET A 399 -19.34 8.01 10.34
N GLY A 400 -18.03 8.22 10.25
CA GLY A 400 -17.10 8.14 11.38
C GLY A 400 -17.44 9.17 12.45
N ASP A 401 -17.61 10.43 12.07
CA ASP A 401 -17.96 11.53 12.98
C ASP A 401 -19.30 11.22 13.71
N LEU A 402 -20.31 10.79 12.95
CA LEU A 402 -21.62 10.41 13.52
C LEU A 402 -21.51 9.21 14.46
N TYR A 403 -20.65 8.23 14.16
CA TYR A 403 -20.44 7.08 15.06
C TYR A 403 -19.79 7.50 16.38
N VAL A 404 -18.86 8.45 16.37
CA VAL A 404 -18.25 9.02 17.59
C VAL A 404 -19.32 9.67 18.44
N ASP A 405 -20.18 10.52 17.85
CA ASP A 405 -21.28 11.20 18.54
C ASP A 405 -22.26 10.18 19.17
N ILE A 406 -22.66 9.16 18.41
CA ILE A 406 -23.51 8.08 18.93
C ILE A 406 -22.80 7.38 20.10
N THR A 407 -21.50 7.11 19.98
CA THR A 407 -20.73 6.40 21.01
C THR A 407 -20.58 7.23 22.28
N MET A 408 -20.39 8.54 22.17
CA MET A 408 -20.34 9.42 23.33
C MET A 408 -21.63 9.37 24.18
N ILE A 409 -22.78 9.14 23.53
CA ILE A 409 -24.09 9.07 24.20
C ILE A 409 -24.40 7.63 24.71
N THR A 410 -24.17 6.64 23.86
CA THR A 410 -24.62 5.25 24.13
C THR A 410 -23.60 4.42 24.89
N GLY A 411 -22.32 4.83 24.88
CA GLY A 411 -21.21 3.99 25.26
C GLY A 411 -20.87 2.97 24.18
N GLU A 412 -19.84 2.17 24.43
CA GLU A 412 -19.38 1.12 23.50
C GLU A 412 -20.46 0.04 23.31
N THR A 413 -21.01 -0.45 24.41
CA THR A 413 -22.09 -1.44 24.40
C THR A 413 -23.43 -0.73 24.56
N VAL A 414 -24.29 -0.89 23.58
CA VAL A 414 -25.62 -0.27 23.56
C VAL A 414 -26.62 -1.12 24.39
N ASP A 415 -27.34 -0.47 25.32
CA ASP A 415 -28.50 -1.09 25.93
C ASP A 415 -29.70 -0.97 24.96
N ILE A 416 -30.07 -2.07 24.33
CA ILE A 416 -31.17 -2.14 23.36
C ILE A 416 -32.57 -1.83 23.94
N TYR A 417 -32.73 -1.85 25.26
CA TYR A 417 -33.98 -1.56 25.94
C TYR A 417 -34.11 -0.12 26.42
N ARG A 418 -33.01 0.64 26.40
CA ARG A 418 -32.95 2.06 26.75
C ARG A 418 -33.30 2.92 25.56
N SER A 419 -34.12 3.93 25.73
CA SER A 419 -34.28 5.00 24.73
C SER A 419 -33.19 6.05 24.92
N TYR A 420 -32.38 6.28 23.89
CA TYR A 420 -31.33 7.31 23.92
C TYR A 420 -31.75 8.60 23.22
N GLU A 421 -32.83 8.58 22.42
CA GLU A 421 -33.33 9.75 21.67
C GLU A 421 -32.22 10.52 20.93
N LEU A 422 -31.38 9.80 20.17
CA LEU A 422 -30.21 10.34 19.48
C LEU A 422 -30.53 11.60 18.66
N PHE A 423 -31.69 11.64 18.03
CA PHE A 423 -32.18 12.77 17.22
C PHE A 423 -32.42 14.04 18.05
N ASN A 424 -32.55 13.95 19.38
CA ASN A 424 -32.64 15.10 20.27
C ASN A 424 -31.28 15.52 20.86
N GLN A 425 -30.33 14.57 20.97
CA GLN A 425 -29.04 14.79 21.61
C GLN A 425 -27.94 15.16 20.63
N ILE A 426 -28.00 14.66 19.39
CA ILE A 426 -27.04 14.98 18.33
C ILE A 426 -27.67 16.05 17.42
N PRO A 427 -27.11 17.28 17.36
CA PRO A 427 -27.63 18.32 16.49
C PRO A 427 -27.60 17.86 15.01
N GLY A 428 -28.73 18.02 14.31
CA GLY A 428 -28.78 17.67 12.88
C GLY A 428 -28.77 16.17 12.57
N PHE A 429 -28.94 15.26 13.55
CA PHE A 429 -28.85 13.82 13.39
C PHE A 429 -29.59 13.29 12.16
N ASN A 430 -30.86 13.66 12.00
CA ASN A 430 -31.68 13.21 10.87
C ASN A 430 -31.21 13.77 9.53
N ASP A 431 -30.79 15.04 9.52
CA ASP A 431 -30.28 15.70 8.30
C ASP A 431 -28.95 15.08 7.85
N THR A 432 -28.10 14.71 8.80
CA THR A 432 -26.85 13.97 8.52
C THR A 432 -27.13 12.58 7.94
N LEU A 433 -28.11 11.84 8.50
CA LEU A 433 -28.52 10.55 7.92
C LEU A 433 -29.08 10.70 6.52
N ASP A 434 -29.91 11.73 6.25
CA ASP A 434 -30.47 12.00 4.92
C ASP A 434 -29.34 12.31 3.91
N GLN A 435 -28.34 13.12 4.30
CA GLN A 435 -27.16 13.41 3.47
C GLN A 435 -26.33 12.16 3.16
N ILE A 436 -26.07 11.31 4.16
CA ILE A 436 -25.33 10.04 3.96
C ILE A 436 -26.09 9.12 3.00
N ILE A 437 -27.42 9.01 3.12
CA ILE A 437 -28.26 8.20 2.23
C ILE A 437 -28.16 8.72 0.78
N GLU A 438 -28.29 10.02 0.57
CA GLU A 438 -28.20 10.65 -0.75
C GLU A 438 -26.82 10.41 -1.40
N GLN A 439 -25.76 10.61 -0.63
CA GLN A 439 -24.38 10.41 -1.09
C GLN A 439 -24.14 8.94 -1.46
N LEU A 440 -24.49 7.99 -0.58
CA LEU A 440 -24.31 6.56 -0.85
C LEU A 440 -25.13 6.10 -2.07
N SER A 441 -26.35 6.62 -2.23
CA SER A 441 -27.17 6.32 -3.41
C SER A 441 -26.50 6.83 -4.69
N THR A 442 -26.02 8.09 -4.68
CA THR A 442 -25.32 8.70 -5.83
C THR A 442 -24.05 7.94 -6.21
N ILE A 443 -23.25 7.56 -5.21
CA ILE A 443 -22.03 6.76 -5.41
C ILE A 443 -22.37 5.41 -6.04
N ALA A 444 -23.37 4.72 -5.52
CA ALA A 444 -23.79 3.42 -6.05
C ALA A 444 -24.31 3.52 -7.50
N ASP A 445 -25.13 4.55 -7.81
CA ASP A 445 -25.65 4.80 -9.16
C ASP A 445 -24.51 5.10 -10.15
N ASN A 446 -23.53 5.92 -9.75
CA ASN A 446 -22.36 6.24 -10.56
C ASN A 446 -21.52 4.98 -10.85
N MET A 447 -21.33 4.12 -9.84
CA MET A 447 -20.59 2.87 -10.02
C MET A 447 -21.35 1.86 -10.90
N GLU A 448 -22.67 1.74 -10.73
CA GLU A 448 -23.51 0.89 -11.60
C GLU A 448 -23.43 1.33 -13.08
N ALA A 449 -23.41 2.64 -13.34
CA ALA A 449 -23.26 3.19 -14.68
C ALA A 449 -21.90 2.88 -15.33
N MET A 450 -20.83 2.73 -14.52
CA MET A 450 -19.50 2.40 -15.02
C MET A 450 -19.29 0.91 -15.27
N GLN A 451 -19.96 0.03 -14.53
CA GLN A 451 -19.83 -1.42 -14.63
C GLN A 451 -20.68 -1.97 -15.78
N GLU A 452 -20.21 -3.04 -16.44
CA GLU A 452 -20.96 -3.73 -17.52
C GLU A 452 -21.83 -4.86 -16.97
N ALA A 453 -21.60 -5.30 -15.74
CA ALA A 453 -22.30 -6.40 -15.11
C ALA A 453 -23.30 -5.91 -14.06
N GLU A 454 -24.51 -6.45 -14.06
CA GLU A 454 -25.48 -6.25 -12.99
C GLU A 454 -24.88 -6.67 -11.63
N SER A 455 -24.70 -5.70 -10.72
CA SER A 455 -24.28 -5.85 -9.33
C SER A 455 -22.91 -6.53 -9.04
N GLY A 456 -21.82 -5.79 -9.11
CA GLY A 456 -20.55 -6.19 -8.49
C GLY A 456 -20.62 -6.19 -6.95
N SER A 457 -19.70 -6.91 -6.29
CA SER A 457 -19.60 -6.96 -4.81
C SER A 457 -19.46 -5.56 -4.18
N THR A 458 -18.78 -4.64 -4.87
CA THR A 458 -18.57 -3.25 -4.48
C THR A 458 -19.88 -2.49 -4.34
N VAL A 459 -20.73 -2.49 -5.40
CA VAL A 459 -22.02 -1.81 -5.38
C VAL A 459 -22.93 -2.39 -4.31
N SER A 460 -22.94 -3.72 -4.15
CA SER A 460 -23.77 -4.37 -3.13
C SER A 460 -23.36 -3.96 -1.70
N THR A 461 -22.06 -3.72 -1.46
CA THR A 461 -21.56 -3.23 -0.17
C THR A 461 -22.07 -1.81 0.11
N ILE A 462 -22.01 -0.91 -0.88
CA ILE A 462 -22.50 0.47 -0.77
C ILE A 462 -24.02 0.49 -0.54
N ARG A 463 -24.80 -0.27 -1.32
CA ARG A 463 -26.25 -0.38 -1.15
C ARG A 463 -26.65 -0.97 0.21
N ASN A 464 -25.84 -1.89 0.75
CA ASN A 464 -26.08 -2.42 2.10
C ASN A 464 -25.87 -1.35 3.16
N ALA A 465 -24.82 -0.54 3.05
CA ALA A 465 -24.59 0.59 3.95
C ALA A 465 -25.74 1.62 3.87
N GLU A 466 -26.17 2.01 2.65
CA GLU A 466 -27.33 2.87 2.43
C GLU A 466 -28.59 2.32 3.15
N ARG A 467 -28.85 1.02 3.02
CA ARG A 467 -29.98 0.36 3.66
C ARG A 467 -29.95 0.46 5.19
N VAL A 468 -28.78 0.26 5.79
CA VAL A 468 -28.59 0.37 7.25
C VAL A 468 -28.85 1.79 7.73
N VAL A 469 -28.26 2.79 7.05
CA VAL A 469 -28.48 4.21 7.39
C VAL A 469 -29.95 4.59 7.22
N ARG A 470 -30.62 4.13 6.16
CA ARG A 470 -32.07 4.32 5.94
C ARG A 470 -32.90 3.71 7.07
N GLN A 471 -32.54 2.53 7.57
CA GLN A 471 -33.22 1.91 8.73
C GLN A 471 -33.08 2.75 10.02
N MET A 472 -31.92 3.38 10.24
CA MET A 472 -31.73 4.32 11.35
C MET A 472 -32.60 5.56 11.20
N ARG A 473 -32.70 6.10 9.98
CA ARG A 473 -33.49 7.29 9.63
C ARG A 473 -34.99 7.05 9.78
N ASP A 474 -35.48 5.90 9.32
CA ASP A 474 -36.90 5.53 9.36
C ASP A 474 -37.38 5.21 10.79
N ASN A 475 -36.44 4.84 11.69
CA ASN A 475 -36.74 4.44 13.05
C ASN A 475 -35.92 5.25 14.09
N PRO A 476 -36.11 6.58 14.19
CA PRO A 476 -35.22 7.44 14.98
C PRO A 476 -35.22 7.12 16.49
N TYR A 477 -36.33 6.62 17.05
CA TYR A 477 -36.40 6.20 18.48
C TYR A 477 -35.61 4.92 18.77
N SER A 478 -35.33 4.11 17.75
CA SER A 478 -34.59 2.85 17.90
C SER A 478 -33.30 2.83 17.05
N ALA A 479 -32.86 3.97 16.55
CA ALA A 479 -31.64 4.10 15.73
C ALA A 479 -30.39 3.54 16.41
N HIS A 480 -30.28 3.67 17.73
CA HIS A 480 -29.20 3.11 18.54
C HIS A 480 -29.04 1.57 18.41
N ARG A 481 -30.09 0.85 18.04
CA ARG A 481 -30.05 -0.62 17.85
C ARG A 481 -29.26 -1.03 16.62
N TYR A 482 -29.12 -0.16 15.65
CA TYR A 482 -28.36 -0.38 14.41
C TYR A 482 -26.90 0.08 14.51
N LYS A 483 -26.42 0.44 15.72
CA LYS A 483 -25.03 0.94 15.90
C LYS A 483 -24.00 -0.06 15.41
N THR A 484 -24.19 -1.35 15.67
CA THR A 484 -23.23 -2.39 15.24
C THR A 484 -23.23 -2.53 13.71
N GLU A 485 -24.42 -2.63 13.10
CA GLU A 485 -24.55 -2.72 11.64
C GLU A 485 -24.03 -1.44 10.93
N PHE A 486 -24.19 -0.29 11.58
CA PHE A 486 -23.64 0.98 11.09
C PHE A 486 -22.11 0.98 11.15
N TYR A 487 -21.53 0.48 12.26
CA TYR A 487 -20.10 0.26 12.40
C TYR A 487 -19.54 -0.67 11.32
N ASP A 488 -20.20 -1.84 11.14
CA ASP A 488 -19.81 -2.82 10.14
C ASP A 488 -19.89 -2.22 8.72
N SER A 489 -20.92 -1.42 8.44
CA SER A 489 -21.07 -0.71 7.16
C SER A 489 -19.94 0.28 6.93
N TYR A 490 -19.61 1.11 7.93
CA TYR A 490 -18.49 2.03 7.88
C TYR A 490 -17.17 1.29 7.63
N THR A 491 -16.92 0.21 8.36
CA THR A 491 -15.68 -0.57 8.24
C THR A 491 -15.55 -1.22 6.85
N ASN A 492 -16.66 -1.74 6.31
CA ASN A 492 -16.68 -2.34 4.97
C ASN A 492 -16.46 -1.30 3.86
N LEU A 493 -17.08 -0.11 3.97
CA LEU A 493 -16.85 0.99 3.02
C LEU A 493 -15.39 1.48 3.07
N SER A 494 -14.85 1.61 4.26
CA SER A 494 -13.47 2.03 4.44
C SER A 494 -12.47 0.98 3.91
N ALA A 495 -12.75 -0.32 4.10
CA ALA A 495 -11.93 -1.39 3.50
C ALA A 495 -12.01 -1.36 1.96
N LEU A 496 -13.19 -1.08 1.41
CA LEU A 496 -13.41 -0.96 -0.02
C LEU A 496 -12.57 0.18 -0.63
N MET A 497 -12.45 1.32 0.06
CA MET A 497 -11.63 2.44 -0.40
C MET A 497 -10.17 2.06 -0.61
N GLY A 498 -9.62 1.14 0.19
CA GLY A 498 -8.23 0.68 0.05
C GLY A 498 -7.94 -0.05 -1.26
N THR A 499 -8.97 -0.54 -1.94
CA THR A 499 -8.84 -1.26 -3.22
C THR A 499 -9.43 -0.50 -4.42
N MET A 500 -10.09 0.64 -4.18
CA MET A 500 -10.74 1.42 -5.26
C MET A 500 -9.76 2.13 -6.19
N THR A 501 -8.55 2.39 -5.72
CA THR A 501 -7.50 3.04 -6.50
C THR A 501 -6.64 2.07 -7.30
N ASP A 502 -6.77 0.77 -7.06
CA ASP A 502 -6.01 -0.25 -7.78
C ASP A 502 -6.55 -0.43 -9.21
N MET A 503 -5.65 -0.37 -10.19
CA MET A 503 -5.96 -0.45 -11.62
C MET A 503 -5.19 -1.57 -12.32
N PRO A 504 -5.25 -2.85 -11.84
CA PRO A 504 -4.46 -3.95 -12.40
C PRO A 504 -4.88 -4.25 -13.85
N LEU A 505 -3.90 -4.38 -14.74
CA LEU A 505 -4.11 -4.73 -16.14
C LEU A 505 -2.90 -5.46 -16.69
N CYS A 506 -3.12 -6.59 -17.36
CA CYS A 506 -2.11 -7.29 -18.16
C CYS A 506 -2.31 -6.98 -19.64
N ILE A 507 -1.24 -6.67 -20.35
CA ILE A 507 -1.21 -6.56 -21.82
C ILE A 507 -0.29 -7.64 -22.38
N ASP A 508 -0.83 -8.43 -23.32
CA ASP A 508 -0.11 -9.42 -24.13
C ASP A 508 0.31 -8.78 -25.46
N GLN A 509 -0.64 -8.30 -26.26
CA GLN A 509 -0.34 -7.69 -27.57
C GLN A 509 -1.07 -6.36 -27.76
N ILE A 510 -0.46 -5.47 -28.51
CA ILE A 510 -1.08 -4.26 -29.06
C ILE A 510 -0.97 -4.34 -30.57
N ILE A 511 -2.12 -4.18 -31.25
CA ILE A 511 -2.24 -4.32 -32.70
C ILE A 511 -2.67 -2.97 -33.28
N LEU A 512 -1.84 -2.40 -34.14
CA LEU A 512 -2.19 -1.23 -34.95
C LEU A 512 -2.57 -1.72 -36.36
N ALA A 513 -3.80 -1.50 -36.75
CA ALA A 513 -4.30 -1.92 -38.08
C ALA A 513 -4.65 -0.72 -38.94
N GLY A 514 -4.09 -0.62 -40.12
CA GLY A 514 -4.49 0.37 -41.13
C GLY A 514 -5.98 0.21 -41.47
N ASP A 515 -6.63 1.27 -41.91
CA ASP A 515 -8.07 1.34 -42.10
C ASP A 515 -8.63 0.41 -43.23
N ALA A 516 -7.74 -0.25 -43.99
CA ALA A 516 -8.05 -1.29 -44.97
C ALA A 516 -7.26 -2.60 -44.71
N ALA A 517 -6.67 -2.77 -43.52
CA ALA A 517 -5.90 -3.95 -43.19
C ALA A 517 -6.80 -5.16 -42.87
N GLU A 518 -6.34 -6.35 -43.26
CA GLU A 518 -6.91 -7.63 -42.81
C GLU A 518 -5.97 -8.21 -41.75
N VAL A 519 -6.28 -8.04 -40.46
CA VAL A 519 -5.49 -8.58 -39.34
C VAL A 519 -5.77 -10.08 -39.20
N PRO A 520 -4.74 -10.94 -39.16
CA PRO A 520 -4.91 -12.36 -38.89
C PRO A 520 -5.56 -12.60 -37.53
N ASP A 521 -6.53 -13.54 -37.48
CA ASP A 521 -7.08 -13.99 -36.19
C ASP A 521 -6.00 -14.76 -35.41
N THR A 522 -5.52 -14.15 -34.35
CA THR A 522 -4.51 -14.74 -33.44
C THR A 522 -5.13 -15.63 -32.37
N SER A 523 -6.46 -15.76 -32.32
CA SER A 523 -7.15 -16.58 -31.30
C SER A 523 -6.88 -18.06 -31.48
N PRO A 524 -6.47 -18.80 -30.43
CA PRO A 524 -6.20 -20.23 -30.55
C PRO A 524 -7.47 -21.01 -30.86
N SER A 525 -7.39 -21.94 -31.83
CA SER A 525 -8.49 -22.82 -32.17
C SER A 525 -8.89 -23.73 -31.00
N PHE A 526 -10.10 -24.29 -31.01
CA PHE A 526 -10.53 -25.25 -29.98
C PHE A 526 -9.54 -26.41 -29.81
N PHE A 527 -9.00 -26.94 -30.91
CA PHE A 527 -8.02 -28.03 -30.86
C PHE A 527 -6.70 -27.63 -30.25
N ASP A 528 -6.23 -26.41 -30.51
CA ASP A 528 -5.01 -25.87 -29.89
C ASP A 528 -5.17 -25.74 -28.37
N ARG A 529 -6.32 -25.25 -27.90
CA ARG A 529 -6.64 -25.17 -26.46
C ARG A 529 -6.67 -26.55 -25.79
N VAL A 530 -7.28 -27.54 -26.44
CA VAL A 530 -7.32 -28.91 -25.91
C VAL A 530 -5.93 -29.51 -25.89
N LEU A 531 -5.14 -29.39 -26.97
CA LEU A 531 -3.78 -29.92 -27.06
C LEU A 531 -2.87 -29.28 -26.00
N PHE A 532 -2.98 -27.95 -25.84
CA PHE A 532 -2.26 -27.22 -24.81
C PHE A 532 -2.61 -27.73 -23.41
N SER A 533 -3.90 -27.90 -23.10
CA SER A 533 -4.37 -28.41 -21.81
C SER A 533 -3.86 -29.82 -21.51
N VAL A 534 -3.84 -30.69 -22.51
CA VAL A 534 -3.30 -32.06 -22.38
C VAL A 534 -1.78 -32.06 -22.14
N ARG A 535 -1.03 -31.24 -22.87
CA ARG A 535 0.44 -31.06 -22.65
C ARG A 535 0.70 -30.53 -21.24
N ARG A 536 0.00 -29.48 -20.82
CA ARG A 536 0.12 -28.92 -19.47
C ARG A 536 -0.17 -29.97 -18.38
N PHE A 537 -1.23 -30.77 -18.53
CA PHE A 537 -1.55 -31.83 -17.59
C PHE A 537 -0.40 -32.85 -17.47
N LEU A 538 0.25 -33.21 -18.56
CA LEU A 538 1.37 -34.14 -18.54
C LEU A 538 2.59 -33.57 -17.81
N ILE A 539 2.86 -32.30 -17.94
CA ILE A 539 3.98 -31.59 -17.30
C ILE A 539 3.81 -31.53 -15.77
N THR A 540 2.58 -31.43 -15.27
CA THR A 540 2.27 -31.39 -13.82
C THR A 540 2.86 -32.61 -13.06
N PHE A 541 3.15 -33.71 -13.73
CA PHE A 541 3.77 -34.89 -13.12
C PHE A 541 5.30 -34.78 -12.98
N SER A 542 5.95 -33.82 -13.61
CA SER A 542 7.41 -33.64 -13.60
C SER A 542 7.86 -32.37 -12.88
N SER A 543 6.93 -31.49 -12.48
CA SER A 543 7.25 -30.19 -11.83
C SER A 543 7.37 -30.32 -10.32
N ASP A 544 8.42 -29.73 -9.72
CA ASP A 544 8.61 -29.62 -8.28
C ASP A 544 8.02 -28.28 -7.79
N TYR A 545 6.99 -28.34 -6.92
CA TYR A 545 6.24 -27.18 -6.43
C TYR A 545 6.80 -26.55 -5.14
N GLN A 546 7.92 -27.04 -4.60
CA GLN A 546 8.44 -26.61 -3.28
C GLN A 546 9.49 -25.49 -3.37
N THR A 547 10.08 -25.25 -4.52
CA THR A 547 11.11 -24.23 -4.74
C THR A 547 10.53 -22.97 -5.38
N VAL A 548 10.96 -21.81 -4.89
CA VAL A 548 10.61 -20.48 -5.44
C VAL A 548 11.67 -20.00 -6.44
N SER A 549 12.84 -20.66 -6.49
CA SER A 549 13.94 -20.31 -7.40
C SER A 549 14.29 -21.47 -8.33
N ASP A 550 14.46 -21.17 -9.61
CA ASP A 550 14.96 -22.08 -10.65
C ASP A 550 16.50 -22.13 -10.64
N SER A 551 17.09 -22.77 -9.62
CA SER A 551 18.52 -23.08 -9.69
C SER A 551 18.74 -24.43 -10.38
N GLU A 552 19.66 -24.50 -11.34
CA GLU A 552 20.03 -25.73 -12.05
C GLU A 552 20.43 -26.83 -11.05
N GLU A 553 19.89 -28.03 -11.21
CA GLU A 553 20.33 -29.21 -10.43
C GLU A 553 21.84 -29.43 -10.64
N GLY A 554 22.64 -29.16 -9.59
CA GLY A 554 24.06 -29.41 -9.59
C GLY A 554 24.99 -28.24 -9.32
N GLN A 555 24.53 -27.04 -9.24
CA GLN A 555 25.27 -25.88 -8.72
C GLN A 555 25.17 -25.81 -7.19
N GLU A 556 26.30 -25.58 -6.50
CA GLU A 556 26.31 -25.27 -5.07
C GLU A 556 25.71 -23.84 -4.87
N ALA A 557 24.38 -23.77 -4.71
CA ALA A 557 23.67 -22.55 -4.44
C ALA A 557 23.66 -22.26 -2.94
N LEU A 558 23.75 -20.98 -2.55
CA LEU A 558 23.52 -20.54 -1.19
C LEU A 558 22.04 -20.71 -0.83
N THR A 559 21.76 -21.34 0.30
CA THR A 559 20.38 -21.54 0.76
C THR A 559 19.97 -20.45 1.74
N LEU A 560 19.00 -19.66 1.37
CA LEU A 560 18.43 -18.58 2.18
C LEU A 560 17.04 -18.96 2.70
N TRP A 561 16.90 -19.05 4.02
CA TRP A 561 15.62 -19.30 4.65
C TRP A 561 14.91 -18.02 5.03
N ILE A 562 13.60 -17.95 4.71
CA ILE A 562 12.72 -16.84 5.04
C ILE A 562 11.40 -17.33 5.63
N ARG A 563 10.75 -16.47 6.44
CA ARG A 563 9.46 -16.75 7.07
C ARG A 563 8.33 -15.85 6.55
N TRP A 564 8.54 -15.18 5.44
CA TRP A 564 7.57 -14.28 4.82
C TRP A 564 6.42 -15.02 4.12
N GLY A 565 5.43 -14.27 3.66
CA GLY A 565 4.44 -14.76 2.71
C GLY A 565 5.09 -15.07 1.34
N ARG A 566 4.38 -15.83 0.51
CA ARG A 566 4.89 -16.24 -0.81
C ARG A 566 5.17 -15.07 -1.73
N ASP A 567 4.30 -14.04 -1.69
CA ASP A 567 4.44 -12.85 -2.53
C ASP A 567 5.70 -12.05 -2.17
N GLN A 568 5.94 -11.84 -0.88
CA GLN A 568 7.17 -11.20 -0.40
C GLN A 568 8.43 -12.02 -0.75
N ALA A 569 8.34 -13.34 -0.67
CA ALA A 569 9.41 -14.24 -1.08
C ALA A 569 9.73 -14.12 -2.56
N SER A 570 8.71 -13.99 -3.40
CA SER A 570 8.89 -13.81 -4.85
C SER A 570 9.58 -12.49 -5.16
N VAL A 571 9.18 -11.39 -4.49
CA VAL A 571 9.84 -10.08 -4.64
C VAL A 571 11.30 -10.15 -4.20
N LEU A 572 11.59 -10.76 -3.04
CA LEU A 572 12.96 -10.94 -2.57
C LEU A 572 13.80 -11.78 -3.56
N ASN A 573 13.22 -12.89 -4.06
CA ASN A 573 13.91 -13.71 -5.04
C ASN A 573 14.22 -12.92 -6.31
N SER A 574 13.29 -12.13 -6.83
CA SER A 574 13.55 -11.26 -7.99
C SER A 574 14.70 -10.27 -7.72
N LEU A 575 14.71 -9.61 -6.57
CA LEU A 575 15.80 -8.70 -6.19
C LEU A 575 17.15 -9.42 -6.09
N ILE A 576 17.17 -10.64 -5.52
CA ILE A 576 18.39 -11.46 -5.43
C ILE A 576 18.89 -11.84 -6.83
N GLN A 577 18.00 -12.29 -7.72
CA GLN A 577 18.37 -12.67 -9.08
C GLN A 577 18.84 -11.46 -9.90
N ASP A 578 18.15 -10.33 -9.77
CA ASP A 578 18.42 -9.13 -10.57
C ASP A 578 19.70 -8.40 -10.16
N ASP A 579 20.00 -8.36 -8.86
CA ASP A 579 21.16 -7.63 -8.34
C ASP A 579 22.27 -8.60 -7.92
N PHE A 580 22.07 -9.41 -6.87
CA PHE A 580 23.13 -10.19 -6.25
C PHE A 580 23.69 -11.30 -7.15
N VAL A 581 22.82 -12.16 -7.70
CA VAL A 581 23.27 -13.30 -8.54
C VAL A 581 23.95 -12.80 -9.80
N ARG A 582 23.43 -11.74 -10.40
CA ARG A 582 23.97 -11.16 -11.63
C ARG A 582 25.31 -10.47 -11.41
N GLU A 583 25.49 -9.76 -10.29
CA GLU A 583 26.75 -9.07 -9.98
C GLU A 583 27.85 -10.02 -9.49
N THR A 584 27.47 -11.02 -8.70
CA THR A 584 28.43 -11.94 -8.05
C THR A 584 28.63 -13.24 -8.80
N GLY A 585 27.67 -13.68 -9.61
CA GLY A 585 27.63 -15.01 -10.22
C GLY A 585 27.33 -16.13 -9.21
N ILE A 586 26.95 -15.80 -7.97
CA ILE A 586 26.70 -16.76 -6.89
C ILE A 586 25.22 -17.09 -6.87
N PRO A 587 24.80 -18.33 -7.20
CA PRO A 587 23.39 -18.70 -7.19
C PRO A 587 22.85 -18.77 -5.77
N VAL A 588 21.62 -18.28 -5.58
CA VAL A 588 20.93 -18.29 -4.28
C VAL A 588 19.58 -18.98 -4.42
N LYS A 589 19.31 -19.90 -3.50
CA LYS A 589 18.02 -20.59 -3.39
C LYS A 589 17.23 -20.05 -2.21
N VAL A 590 16.10 -19.40 -2.50
CA VAL A 590 15.17 -18.89 -1.48
C VAL A 590 14.17 -19.96 -1.10
N GLU A 591 14.12 -20.32 0.18
CA GLU A 591 13.21 -21.33 0.72
C GLU A 591 12.29 -20.75 1.78
N LEU A 592 10.98 -20.95 1.59
CA LEU A 592 9.93 -20.62 2.57
C LEU A 592 9.87 -21.71 3.64
N VAL A 593 10.24 -21.39 4.88
CA VAL A 593 10.35 -22.36 5.94
C VAL A 593 9.60 -21.95 7.20
N ASN A 594 8.65 -22.79 7.62
CA ASN A 594 7.96 -22.67 8.90
C ASN A 594 8.58 -23.50 10.03
N ALA A 595 9.67 -24.24 9.74
CA ALA A 595 10.34 -25.10 10.72
C ALA A 595 11.24 -24.32 11.69
N THR A 596 11.51 -24.90 12.86
CA THR A 596 12.47 -24.33 13.79
C THR A 596 13.89 -24.56 13.31
N LEU A 597 14.68 -23.50 13.18
CA LEU A 597 16.08 -23.55 12.75
C LEU A 597 16.91 -24.54 13.60
N ILE A 598 16.67 -24.60 14.90
CA ILE A 598 17.40 -25.51 15.81
C ILE A 598 17.25 -26.99 15.37
N GLN A 599 16.06 -27.41 15.01
CA GLN A 599 15.82 -28.82 14.60
C GLN A 599 16.51 -29.15 13.27
N ALA A 600 16.50 -28.22 12.35
CA ALA A 600 17.18 -28.35 11.06
C ALA A 600 18.69 -28.39 11.24
N MET A 601 19.26 -27.53 12.09
CA MET A 601 20.69 -27.53 12.38
C MET A 601 21.16 -28.82 13.08
N LEU A 602 20.38 -29.34 14.04
CA LEU A 602 20.68 -30.63 14.69
C LEU A 602 20.62 -31.79 13.70
N SER A 603 19.84 -31.70 12.63
CA SER A 603 19.79 -32.72 11.56
C SER A 603 20.83 -32.50 10.46
N GLY A 604 21.66 -31.44 10.55
CA GLY A 604 22.63 -31.05 9.52
C GLY A 604 22.01 -30.55 8.20
N LYS A 605 20.77 -30.09 8.25
CA LYS A 605 19.98 -29.57 7.09
C LYS A 605 19.59 -28.11 7.25
N GLY A 606 20.37 -27.32 7.98
CA GLY A 606 20.15 -25.90 8.12
C GLY A 606 20.56 -25.11 6.86
N PRO A 607 20.09 -23.86 6.72
CA PRO A 607 20.45 -22.97 5.61
C PRO A 607 21.86 -22.40 5.79
N ASP A 608 22.39 -21.76 4.75
CA ASP A 608 23.58 -20.91 4.86
C ASP A 608 23.24 -19.61 5.61
N CYS A 609 22.13 -18.98 5.26
CA CYS A 609 21.66 -17.73 5.88
C CYS A 609 20.16 -17.79 6.20
N MET A 610 19.75 -17.10 7.24
CA MET A 610 18.36 -16.96 7.64
C MET A 610 18.00 -15.50 7.89
N LEU A 611 16.93 -15.03 7.28
CA LEU A 611 16.30 -13.72 7.53
C LEU A 611 15.19 -13.83 8.58
N GLN A 612 14.80 -12.69 9.13
CA GLN A 612 13.69 -12.54 10.08
C GLN A 612 13.80 -13.40 11.35
N MET A 613 15.01 -13.57 11.84
CA MET A 613 15.19 -14.15 13.16
C MET A 613 14.67 -13.20 14.23
N THR A 614 13.88 -13.70 15.18
CA THR A 614 13.40 -12.85 16.28
C THR A 614 14.59 -12.30 17.07
N ARG A 615 14.45 -11.12 17.68
CA ARG A 615 15.53 -10.43 18.38
C ARG A 615 16.30 -11.32 19.38
N THR A 616 15.67 -12.32 19.97
CA THR A 616 16.25 -13.23 20.97
C THR A 616 16.94 -14.44 20.38
N ASP A 617 16.61 -14.83 19.13
CA ASP A 617 17.12 -16.05 18.51
C ASP A 617 18.64 -16.00 18.24
N PRO A 618 19.23 -14.90 17.71
CA PRO A 618 20.66 -14.84 17.42
C PRO A 618 21.53 -15.11 18.64
N VAL A 619 21.27 -14.47 19.76
CA VAL A 619 22.04 -14.69 21.00
C VAL A 619 21.88 -16.12 21.53
N ASN A 620 20.62 -16.64 21.57
CA ASN A 620 20.35 -18.01 21.98
C ASN A 620 21.07 -19.06 21.13
N LEU A 621 21.16 -18.81 19.84
CA LEU A 621 21.83 -19.73 18.89
C LEU A 621 23.35 -19.55 18.93
N ALA A 622 23.85 -18.32 19.11
CA ALA A 622 25.26 -18.03 19.32
C ALA A 622 25.82 -18.75 20.55
N MET A 623 25.12 -18.69 21.69
CA MET A 623 25.46 -19.45 22.91
C MET A 623 25.58 -20.95 22.68
N ARG A 624 24.91 -21.49 21.67
CA ARG A 624 24.94 -22.92 21.29
C ARG A 624 25.93 -23.22 20.18
N GLY A 625 26.69 -22.23 19.71
CA GLY A 625 27.62 -22.35 18.60
C GLY A 625 26.96 -22.65 17.24
N ALA A 626 25.71 -22.21 17.05
CA ALA A 626 24.94 -22.46 15.84
C ALA A 626 25.06 -21.36 14.79
N LEU A 627 25.50 -20.17 15.18
CA LEU A 627 25.70 -19.00 14.30
C LEU A 627 27.18 -18.62 14.23
N MET A 628 27.56 -18.01 13.13
CA MET A 628 28.91 -17.49 12.92
C MET A 628 29.07 -16.12 13.56
N ASP A 629 30.26 -15.86 14.12
CA ASP A 629 30.66 -14.53 14.58
C ASP A 629 31.03 -13.68 13.36
N LEU A 630 30.29 -12.60 13.16
CA LEU A 630 30.45 -11.67 12.03
C LEU A 630 31.62 -10.68 12.26
N SER A 631 32.16 -10.57 13.48
CA SER A 631 33.16 -9.57 13.86
C SER A 631 34.47 -9.65 13.04
N GLY A 632 34.77 -10.84 12.47
CA GLY A 632 35.97 -11.05 11.66
C GLY A 632 35.79 -10.80 10.16
N PHE A 633 34.57 -10.51 9.69
CA PHE A 633 34.29 -10.36 8.25
C PHE A 633 34.75 -9.01 7.71
N PRO A 634 35.41 -8.98 6.54
CA PRO A 634 35.83 -7.74 5.88
C PRO A 634 34.63 -6.82 5.55
N GLY A 635 34.76 -5.53 5.84
CA GLY A 635 33.70 -4.55 5.48
C GLY A 635 32.55 -4.44 6.45
N LEU A 636 32.56 -5.18 7.57
CA LEU A 636 31.50 -5.13 8.58
C LEU A 636 31.23 -3.69 9.07
N GLU A 637 32.27 -2.90 9.38
CA GLU A 637 32.10 -1.49 9.82
C GLU A 637 31.40 -0.63 8.78
N LYS A 638 31.71 -0.80 7.49
CA LYS A 638 31.03 -0.10 6.40
C LYS A 638 29.56 -0.51 6.30
N THR A 639 29.25 -1.77 6.55
CA THR A 639 27.88 -2.29 6.57
C THR A 639 27.12 -1.76 7.77
N LEU A 640 27.70 -1.77 8.97
CA LEU A 640 27.09 -1.25 10.19
C LEU A 640 26.80 0.26 10.12
N ALA A 641 27.64 1.01 9.45
CA ALA A 641 27.40 2.46 9.22
C ALA A 641 26.12 2.78 8.43
N ARG A 642 25.48 1.78 7.81
CA ARG A 642 24.16 1.92 7.11
C ARG A 642 22.98 1.80 8.05
N PHE A 643 23.18 1.34 9.28
CA PHE A 643 22.14 1.18 10.29
C PHE A 643 22.19 2.34 11.30
N SER A 644 21.10 2.53 12.02
CA SER A 644 21.07 3.47 13.15
C SER A 644 22.04 3.02 14.23
N GLU A 645 22.65 3.96 14.92
CA GLU A 645 23.61 3.69 16.02
C GLU A 645 22.97 2.79 17.08
N GLY A 646 23.65 1.71 17.43
CA GLY A 646 23.21 0.73 18.43
C GLY A 646 22.17 -0.27 17.94
N ALA A 647 21.80 -0.28 16.66
CA ALA A 647 20.85 -1.23 16.11
C ALA A 647 21.32 -2.68 16.22
N GLU A 648 22.63 -2.90 16.20
CA GLU A 648 23.27 -4.22 16.29
C GLU A 648 23.45 -4.72 17.73
N GLU A 649 23.35 -3.85 18.75
CA GLU A 649 23.59 -4.22 20.16
C GLU A 649 22.78 -5.44 20.64
N PRO A 650 21.51 -5.64 20.24
CA PRO A 650 20.75 -6.82 20.63
C PRO A 650 21.31 -8.16 20.13
N TYR A 651 22.21 -8.12 19.17
CA TYR A 651 22.77 -9.31 18.49
C TYR A 651 24.22 -9.58 18.89
N ARG A 652 24.76 -8.81 19.85
CA ARG A 652 26.09 -9.01 20.43
C ARG A 652 26.05 -10.01 21.57
N TYR A 653 27.03 -10.89 21.62
CA TYR A 653 27.24 -11.84 22.71
C TYR A 653 28.73 -12.13 22.89
N ASP A 654 29.22 -12.08 24.11
CA ASP A 654 30.61 -12.39 24.51
C ASP A 654 31.69 -11.74 23.61
N GLY A 655 31.44 -10.47 23.23
CA GLY A 655 32.34 -9.67 22.39
C GLY A 655 32.22 -9.89 20.89
N GLY A 656 31.43 -10.89 20.43
CA GLY A 656 31.11 -11.15 19.02
C GLY A 656 29.79 -10.52 18.57
N LEU A 657 29.59 -10.44 17.25
CA LEU A 657 28.34 -10.01 16.60
C LEU A 657 27.80 -11.21 15.79
N TYR A 658 26.55 -11.64 16.04
CA TYR A 658 26.01 -12.89 15.50
C TYR A 658 24.82 -12.68 14.56
N ALA A 659 24.35 -11.45 14.38
CA ALA A 659 23.37 -11.08 13.36
C ALA A 659 23.50 -9.62 12.99
N LEU A 660 23.03 -9.26 11.80
CA LEU A 660 22.79 -7.88 11.39
C LEU A 660 21.32 -7.53 11.57
N PRO A 661 20.97 -6.26 11.87
CA PRO A 661 19.58 -5.81 11.91
C PRO A 661 18.89 -6.04 10.55
N ASP A 662 17.69 -6.60 10.57
CA ASP A 662 16.83 -6.78 9.40
C ASP A 662 15.67 -5.77 9.45
N THR A 663 14.96 -5.74 10.59
CA THR A 663 13.93 -4.75 10.86
C THR A 663 14.12 -4.10 12.23
N GLN A 664 13.67 -2.85 12.35
CA GLN A 664 13.57 -2.14 13.62
C GLN A 664 12.13 -1.69 13.84
N ASN A 665 11.65 -1.79 15.07
CA ASN A 665 10.34 -1.33 15.48
C ASN A 665 10.41 -0.70 16.87
N PHE A 666 9.60 0.32 17.13
CA PHE A 666 9.56 1.07 18.38
C PHE A 666 8.15 1.61 18.63
N PHE A 667 7.85 2.06 19.83
CA PHE A 667 6.57 2.63 20.17
C PHE A 667 6.48 4.11 19.78
N LEU A 668 5.31 4.48 19.28
CA LEU A 668 4.86 5.85 19.06
C LEU A 668 3.51 6.05 19.75
N MET A 669 3.21 7.30 20.08
CA MET A 669 1.87 7.73 20.48
C MET A 669 1.14 8.24 19.23
N PHE A 670 -0.05 7.68 19.00
CA PHE A 670 -0.95 8.09 17.92
C PHE A 670 -2.12 8.87 18.51
N MET A 671 -2.48 9.99 17.88
CA MET A 671 -3.50 10.88 18.39
C MET A 671 -4.38 11.42 17.26
N ARG A 672 -5.72 11.31 17.39
CA ARG A 672 -6.73 11.93 16.52
C ARG A 672 -6.85 13.41 16.84
N THR A 673 -6.21 14.25 16.04
CA THR A 673 -6.14 15.70 16.23
C THR A 673 -7.53 16.36 16.17
N ASP A 674 -8.40 15.90 15.30
CA ASP A 674 -9.79 16.36 15.15
C ASP A 674 -10.60 16.14 16.44
N ILE A 675 -10.57 14.93 17.01
CA ILE A 675 -11.32 14.58 18.21
C ILE A 675 -10.73 15.28 19.45
N MET A 676 -9.40 15.26 19.59
CA MET A 676 -8.72 15.92 20.71
C MET A 676 -9.03 17.43 20.73
N LYS A 677 -8.97 18.10 19.57
CA LYS A 677 -9.29 19.52 19.42
C LYS A 677 -10.77 19.81 19.72
N SER A 678 -11.71 18.97 19.26
CA SER A 678 -13.14 19.14 19.54
C SER A 678 -13.47 19.03 21.03
N MET A 679 -12.67 18.24 21.77
CA MET A 679 -12.81 18.05 23.23
C MET A 679 -11.95 19.05 24.04
N GLY A 680 -11.18 19.91 23.39
CA GLY A 680 -10.26 20.86 24.05
C GLY A 680 -9.13 20.16 24.80
N LEU A 681 -8.66 19.01 24.29
CA LEU A 681 -7.57 18.23 24.87
C LEU A 681 -6.27 18.49 24.12
N GLU A 682 -5.18 18.65 24.87
CA GLU A 682 -3.85 18.85 24.33
C GLU A 682 -3.07 17.54 24.25
N GLN A 683 -1.94 17.56 23.53
CA GLN A 683 -1.03 16.43 23.44
C GLN A 683 -0.34 16.20 24.80
N PRO A 684 -0.46 15.00 25.41
CA PRO A 684 0.24 14.70 26.65
C PRO A 684 1.73 14.44 26.42
N GLU A 685 2.59 15.10 27.17
CA GLU A 685 4.05 14.88 27.16
C GLU A 685 4.49 13.88 28.23
N THR A 686 3.75 13.78 29.32
CA THR A 686 4.05 12.89 30.43
C THR A 686 2.97 11.81 30.62
N TRP A 687 3.33 10.71 31.31
CA TRP A 687 2.37 9.65 31.66
C TRP A 687 1.23 10.16 32.55
N GLU A 688 1.52 11.12 33.43
CA GLU A 688 0.49 11.72 34.29
C GLU A 688 -0.55 12.48 33.45
N GLU A 689 -0.11 13.26 32.48
CA GLU A 689 -0.99 13.96 31.53
C GLU A 689 -1.75 12.97 30.64
N PHE A 690 -1.10 11.90 30.17
CA PHE A 690 -1.75 10.86 29.39
C PHE A 690 -2.90 10.19 30.17
N ILE A 691 -2.69 9.86 31.44
CA ILE A 691 -3.72 9.29 32.32
C ILE A 691 -4.84 10.31 32.57
N HIS A 692 -4.50 11.61 32.72
CA HIS A 692 -5.50 12.67 32.84
C HIS A 692 -6.39 12.75 31.58
N VAL A 693 -5.79 12.77 30.40
CA VAL A 693 -6.51 12.70 29.10
C VAL A 693 -7.37 11.42 29.01
N ALA A 694 -6.83 10.27 29.40
CA ALA A 694 -7.57 9.01 29.40
C ALA A 694 -8.84 9.06 30.27
N MET A 695 -8.78 9.67 31.44
CA MET A 695 -9.94 9.85 32.32
C MET A 695 -10.99 10.81 31.74
N LEU A 696 -10.55 11.87 31.03
CA LEU A 696 -11.47 12.80 30.35
C LEU A 696 -12.19 12.11 29.18
N LEU A 697 -11.48 11.30 28.41
CA LEU A 697 -12.04 10.48 27.33
C LEU A 697 -13.06 9.46 27.86
N GLN A 698 -12.73 8.77 28.99
CA GLN A 698 -13.65 7.81 29.60
C GLN A 698 -14.97 8.46 30.06
N ARG A 699 -14.96 9.72 30.50
CA ARG A 699 -16.18 10.46 30.84
C ARG A 699 -17.12 10.66 29.65
N SER A 700 -16.55 10.68 28.44
CA SER A 700 -17.28 10.78 27.18
C SER A 700 -17.45 9.42 26.49
N ASN A 701 -17.34 8.31 27.22
CA ASN A 701 -17.42 6.94 26.70
C ASN A 701 -16.38 6.60 25.61
N LEU A 702 -15.33 7.40 25.47
CA LEU A 702 -14.17 7.10 24.62
C LEU A 702 -13.09 6.42 25.45
N GLN A 703 -12.17 5.75 24.80
CA GLN A 703 -11.10 5.01 25.48
C GLN A 703 -9.73 5.36 24.92
N VAL A 704 -8.68 4.91 25.62
CA VAL A 704 -7.31 4.93 25.13
C VAL A 704 -6.87 3.49 24.83
N SER A 705 -5.82 3.34 24.02
CA SER A 705 -5.21 2.04 23.76
C SER A 705 -3.77 2.02 24.23
N LEU A 706 -3.40 0.95 24.94
CA LEU A 706 -2.02 0.67 25.34
C LEU A 706 -1.60 -0.70 24.78
N PRO A 707 -0.32 -0.88 24.41
CA PRO A 707 0.17 -2.14 23.87
C PRO A 707 0.08 -3.24 24.96
N TYR A 708 -0.52 -4.36 24.59
CA TYR A 708 -0.65 -5.53 25.44
C TYR A 708 -0.22 -6.80 24.71
N THR A 709 0.63 -7.60 25.33
CA THR A 709 1.07 -8.88 24.80
C THR A 709 0.70 -9.98 25.81
N ARG A 710 -0.04 -11.00 25.37
CA ARG A 710 -0.30 -12.19 26.19
C ARG A 710 0.95 -13.05 26.28
N ILE A 711 1.22 -13.61 27.45
CA ILE A 711 2.34 -14.55 27.66
C ILE A 711 2.22 -15.78 26.74
N THR A 712 0.98 -16.16 26.36
CA THR A 712 0.70 -17.28 25.45
C THR A 712 1.02 -16.98 23.98
N ASP A 713 1.19 -15.71 23.62
CA ASP A 713 1.40 -15.29 22.23
C ASP A 713 2.89 -15.28 21.85
N SER A 714 3.77 -15.57 22.81
CA SER A 714 5.23 -15.64 22.62
C SER A 714 5.70 -16.75 21.66
N GLY A 715 4.77 -17.60 21.17
CA GLY A 715 5.04 -18.65 20.19
C GLY A 715 4.60 -18.34 18.76
N SER A 716 3.89 -17.23 18.52
CA SER A 716 3.45 -16.86 17.17
C SER A 716 4.51 -15.97 16.51
N ALA A 717 5.42 -16.60 15.78
CA ALA A 717 6.45 -15.93 14.99
C ALA A 717 5.89 -15.03 13.86
N ASN A 718 4.56 -15.04 13.65
CA ASN A 718 3.89 -14.29 12.58
C ASN A 718 3.32 -12.93 13.00
N SER A 719 3.28 -12.61 14.29
CA SER A 719 3.03 -11.22 14.68
C SER A 719 4.38 -10.49 14.69
N GLY A 720 4.63 -9.59 13.73
CA GLY A 720 5.81 -8.72 13.70
C GLY A 720 5.95 -7.80 14.93
N VAL A 721 5.16 -8.06 15.95
CA VAL A 721 5.07 -7.42 17.27
C VAL A 721 5.62 -8.40 18.32
N GLY A 722 6.69 -9.11 18.03
CA GLY A 722 7.27 -10.09 18.94
C GLY A 722 7.51 -9.50 20.34
N GLY A 723 6.55 -9.70 21.24
CA GLY A 723 6.74 -9.54 22.67
C GLY A 723 7.05 -8.14 23.20
N MET A 724 6.81 -7.05 22.43
CA MET A 724 7.04 -5.69 22.96
C MET A 724 6.09 -5.39 24.12
N SER A 725 6.66 -5.15 25.29
CA SER A 725 5.96 -4.66 26.48
C SER A 725 6.33 -3.20 26.71
N LEU A 726 5.36 -2.41 27.19
CA LEU A 726 5.61 -1.02 27.57
C LEU A 726 6.50 -0.91 28.83
N TYR A 727 6.52 -1.95 29.67
CA TYR A 727 7.26 -1.93 30.94
C TYR A 727 8.77 -1.64 30.81
N PRO A 728 9.52 -2.21 29.83
CA PRO A 728 10.91 -1.82 29.62
C PRO A 728 11.12 -0.33 29.28
N SER A 729 10.16 0.27 28.55
CA SER A 729 10.20 1.72 28.27
C SER A 729 10.08 2.53 29.56
N LEU A 730 9.15 2.18 30.44
CA LEU A 730 8.96 2.85 31.73
C LEU A 730 10.19 2.72 32.64
N LEU A 731 10.85 1.56 32.62
CA LEU A 731 12.10 1.36 33.36
C LEU A 731 13.22 2.25 32.81
N ALA A 732 13.41 2.26 31.49
CA ALA A 732 14.43 3.08 30.84
C ALA A 732 14.22 4.57 31.12
N GLN A 733 13.00 5.08 30.99
CA GLN A 733 12.62 6.45 31.32
C GLN A 733 12.87 6.80 32.79
N SER A 734 12.75 5.83 33.70
CA SER A 734 13.07 5.99 35.12
C SER A 734 14.57 5.84 35.42
N GLY A 735 15.42 5.62 34.41
CA GLY A 735 16.84 5.35 34.56
C GLY A 735 17.15 3.98 35.18
N LEU A 736 16.26 3.04 35.07
CA LEU A 736 16.34 1.68 35.62
C LEU A 736 16.62 0.63 34.51
N SER A 737 17.25 -0.47 34.92
CA SER A 737 17.51 -1.62 34.05
C SER A 737 16.92 -2.90 34.69
N LEU A 738 16.58 -3.90 33.89
CA LEU A 738 16.13 -5.21 34.36
C LEU A 738 17.22 -6.04 35.02
N TYR A 739 18.46 -5.74 34.69
CA TYR A 739 19.66 -6.44 35.22
C TYR A 739 20.65 -5.48 35.80
N TYR A 740 21.46 -5.94 36.76
CA TYR A 740 22.62 -5.18 37.23
C TYR A 740 23.65 -5.00 36.11
N SER A 741 24.38 -3.92 36.12
CA SER A 741 25.39 -3.61 35.08
C SER A 741 26.53 -4.63 35.00
N ASP A 742 26.76 -5.37 36.08
CA ASP A 742 27.76 -6.44 36.18
C ASP A 742 27.18 -7.83 35.80
N HIS A 743 25.95 -7.90 35.35
CA HIS A 743 25.19 -9.12 35.01
C HIS A 743 25.08 -10.13 36.17
N SER A 744 25.30 -9.73 37.41
CA SER A 744 25.26 -10.61 38.58
C SER A 744 23.86 -11.07 38.97
N GLY A 745 22.79 -10.41 38.47
CA GLY A 745 21.42 -10.74 38.80
C GLY A 745 20.38 -9.79 38.18
N CYS A 746 19.15 -10.02 38.58
CA CYS A 746 18.00 -9.23 38.14
C CYS A 746 17.60 -8.22 39.20
N THR A 747 17.29 -7.01 38.82
CA THR A 747 16.94 -5.87 39.69
C THR A 747 15.47 -5.81 40.03
N ILE A 748 14.62 -6.77 39.55
CA ILE A 748 13.16 -6.76 39.65
C ILE A 748 12.65 -6.68 41.12
N ALA A 749 13.45 -7.11 42.09
CA ALA A 749 13.11 -7.05 43.51
C ALA A 749 13.42 -5.70 44.16
N GLU A 750 14.02 -4.76 43.45
CA GLU A 750 14.36 -3.45 44.00
C GLU A 750 13.10 -2.58 44.15
N GLN A 751 13.13 -1.71 45.21
CA GLN A 751 11.98 -0.88 45.55
C GLN A 751 11.55 0.04 44.41
N LEU A 752 12.48 0.69 43.70
CA LEU A 752 12.17 1.58 42.58
C LEU A 752 11.51 0.86 41.42
N GLN A 753 11.93 -0.37 41.10
CA GLN A 753 11.25 -1.18 40.08
C GLN A 753 9.84 -1.62 40.51
N ALA A 754 9.67 -1.97 41.81
CA ALA A 754 8.36 -2.29 42.33
C ALA A 754 7.39 -1.08 42.25
N GLU A 755 7.90 0.15 42.45
CA GLU A 755 7.13 1.38 42.31
C GLU A 755 6.68 1.58 40.84
N VAL A 756 7.59 1.51 39.87
CA VAL A 756 7.28 1.61 38.43
C VAL A 756 6.31 0.52 37.98
N PHE A 757 6.50 -0.72 38.44
CA PHE A 757 5.58 -1.81 38.17
C PHE A 757 4.20 -1.58 38.77
N GLY A 758 4.15 -1.07 40.01
CA GLY A 758 2.93 -0.72 40.72
C GLY A 758 2.14 0.38 39.99
N GLU A 759 2.82 1.39 39.48
CA GLU A 759 2.21 2.43 38.66
C GLU A 759 1.60 1.86 37.37
N TRP A 760 2.37 1.09 36.60
CA TRP A 760 1.91 0.44 35.39
C TRP A 760 0.68 -0.46 35.63
N ILE A 761 0.69 -1.29 36.65
CA ILE A 761 -0.47 -2.11 37.03
C ILE A 761 -1.64 -1.22 37.47
N GLY A 762 -1.36 -0.09 38.13
CA GLY A 762 -2.34 0.90 38.53
C GLY A 762 -3.18 1.43 37.39
N TRP A 763 -2.61 1.57 36.20
CA TRP A 763 -3.37 2.01 35.02
C TRP A 763 -4.55 1.09 34.70
N TYR A 764 -4.39 -0.20 34.89
CA TYR A 764 -5.44 -1.19 34.62
C TYR A 764 -6.35 -1.45 35.83
N THR A 765 -5.79 -1.47 37.05
CA THR A 765 -6.52 -1.79 38.24
C THR A 765 -7.24 -0.60 38.87
N LYS A 766 -6.59 0.58 38.88
CA LYS A 766 -7.12 1.82 39.45
C LYS A 766 -7.91 2.63 38.44
N TYR A 767 -7.29 2.93 37.27
CA TYR A 767 -7.90 3.78 36.24
C TYR A 767 -8.72 3.02 35.22
N LYS A 768 -8.77 1.67 35.28
CA LYS A 768 -9.60 0.79 34.45
C LYS A 768 -9.34 0.96 32.96
N LEU A 769 -8.10 1.23 32.57
CA LEU A 769 -7.75 1.27 31.15
C LEU A 769 -7.97 -0.12 30.53
N PRO A 770 -8.37 -0.19 29.26
CA PRO A 770 -8.62 -1.47 28.59
C PRO A 770 -7.32 -2.27 28.44
N VAL A 771 -7.41 -3.58 28.69
CA VAL A 771 -6.26 -4.49 28.58
C VAL A 771 -6.03 -4.93 27.14
N ILE A 772 -7.09 -5.19 26.40
CA ILE A 772 -7.03 -5.64 24.99
C ILE A 772 -7.91 -4.71 24.18
N THR A 773 -7.34 -4.13 23.12
CA THR A 773 -8.06 -3.30 22.17
C THR A 773 -7.63 -3.64 20.75
N ASP A 774 -8.57 -3.67 19.84
CA ASP A 774 -8.27 -3.54 18.40
C ASP A 774 -8.01 -2.06 18.12
N PHE A 775 -6.76 -1.64 18.33
CA PHE A 775 -6.43 -0.22 18.29
C PHE A 775 -6.57 0.36 16.88
N PHE A 776 -6.18 -0.35 15.84
CA PHE A 776 -6.31 0.15 14.47
C PHE A 776 -7.76 0.54 14.13
N ASN A 777 -8.70 -0.41 14.27
CA ASN A 777 -10.10 -0.13 13.94
C ASN A 777 -10.73 0.90 14.88
N ARG A 778 -10.40 0.87 16.18
CA ARG A 778 -10.94 1.81 17.16
C ARG A 778 -10.38 3.23 17.02
N PHE A 779 -9.10 3.35 16.64
CA PHE A 779 -8.48 4.63 16.32
C PHE A 779 -9.05 5.22 15.03
N ARG A 780 -9.14 4.39 13.99
CA ARG A 780 -9.74 4.74 12.70
C ARG A 780 -11.13 5.34 12.85
N ILE A 781 -12.02 4.70 13.62
CA ILE A 781 -13.38 5.17 13.85
C ILE A 781 -13.49 6.23 14.95
N GLY A 782 -12.43 6.51 15.70
CA GLY A 782 -12.37 7.54 16.73
C GLY A 782 -12.83 7.10 18.13
N SER A 783 -13.21 5.84 18.37
CA SER A 783 -13.62 5.37 19.71
C SER A 783 -12.43 5.20 20.67
N ALA A 784 -11.20 5.13 20.16
CA ALA A 784 -9.96 5.23 20.91
C ALA A 784 -9.05 6.30 20.24
N PRO A 785 -9.30 7.59 20.49
CA PRO A 785 -8.66 8.68 19.76
C PRO A 785 -7.20 8.91 20.13
N ILE A 786 -6.68 8.30 21.18
CA ILE A 786 -5.27 8.32 21.55
C ILE A 786 -4.83 6.93 22.01
N GLY A 787 -3.59 6.57 21.69
CA GLY A 787 -3.02 5.31 22.16
C GLY A 787 -1.58 5.14 21.74
N ILE A 788 -0.97 4.09 22.25
CA ILE A 788 0.41 3.73 21.98
C ILE A 788 0.44 2.45 21.17
N ALA A 789 1.14 2.47 20.07
CA ALA A 789 1.37 1.32 19.20
C ALA A 789 2.79 1.37 18.61
N ASN A 790 3.20 0.30 17.98
CA ASN A 790 4.47 0.26 17.27
C ASN A 790 4.41 1.02 15.92
N TYR A 791 5.57 1.27 15.31
CA TYR A 791 5.67 1.98 14.03
C TYR A 791 4.84 1.33 12.90
N THR A 792 4.58 0.02 12.95
CA THR A 792 3.74 -0.67 11.97
C THR A 792 2.33 -0.05 11.87
N MET A 793 1.80 0.49 12.97
CA MET A 793 0.53 1.21 12.98
C MET A 793 0.53 2.44 12.07
N TYR A 794 1.69 3.15 11.98
CA TYR A 794 1.84 4.29 11.07
C TYR A 794 1.64 3.86 9.61
N THR A 795 2.33 2.79 9.19
CA THR A 795 2.21 2.28 7.83
C THR A 795 0.82 1.73 7.53
N GLN A 796 0.19 1.06 8.51
CA GLN A 796 -1.20 0.59 8.38
C GLN A 796 -2.19 1.73 8.20
N LEU A 797 -2.07 2.81 9.00
CA LEU A 797 -2.95 3.98 8.89
C LEU A 797 -2.78 4.69 7.54
N LYS A 798 -1.53 4.85 7.06
CA LYS A 798 -1.26 5.44 5.74
C LYS A 798 -1.85 4.62 4.59
N ALA A 799 -1.76 3.30 4.65
CA ALA A 799 -2.22 2.40 3.59
C ALA A 799 -3.73 2.12 3.66
N ALA A 800 -4.29 1.90 4.85
CA ALA A 800 -5.61 1.32 5.01
C ALA A 800 -6.65 2.21 5.71
N ALA A 801 -6.32 3.49 6.01
CA ALA A 801 -7.24 4.44 6.63
C ALA A 801 -7.22 5.81 5.93
N PRO A 802 -7.47 5.87 4.60
CA PRO A 802 -7.38 7.09 3.83
C PRO A 802 -8.42 8.16 4.23
N GLU A 803 -9.56 7.76 4.80
CA GLU A 803 -10.63 8.64 5.25
C GLU A 803 -10.25 9.49 6.48
N ILE A 804 -9.17 9.12 7.18
CA ILE A 804 -8.64 9.88 8.33
C ILE A 804 -7.21 10.37 8.09
N ALA A 805 -6.73 10.39 6.85
CA ALA A 805 -5.32 10.65 6.50
C ALA A 805 -4.76 11.92 7.19
N ASP A 806 -5.54 13.01 7.25
CA ASP A 806 -5.11 14.32 7.76
C ASP A 806 -5.70 14.63 9.15
N ARG A 807 -6.25 13.62 9.84
CA ARG A 807 -6.93 13.77 11.13
C ARG A 807 -6.16 13.21 12.31
N TRP A 808 -4.88 12.85 12.13
CA TRP A 808 -4.08 12.24 13.18
C TRP A 808 -2.59 12.60 13.07
N VAL A 809 -1.89 12.46 14.18
CA VAL A 809 -0.45 12.63 14.29
C VAL A 809 0.17 11.46 15.04
N ALA A 810 1.41 11.13 14.68
CA ALA A 810 2.25 10.20 15.44
C ALA A 810 3.40 10.98 16.07
N THR A 811 3.59 10.81 17.37
CA THR A 811 4.59 11.51 18.16
C THR A 811 5.36 10.56 19.07
N GLN A 812 6.33 11.09 19.81
CA GLN A 812 6.99 10.33 20.86
C GLN A 812 5.98 9.83 21.90
N ILE A 813 6.25 8.69 22.53
CA ILE A 813 5.43 8.21 23.65
C ILE A 813 5.57 9.18 24.84
N PRO A 814 4.56 9.24 25.74
CA PRO A 814 4.67 10.03 26.95
C PRO A 814 5.91 9.66 27.74
N GLY A 815 6.56 10.65 28.31
CA GLY A 815 7.79 10.49 29.04
C GLY A 815 7.62 10.50 30.55
N THR A 816 8.71 10.19 31.25
CA THR A 816 8.83 10.30 32.70
C THR A 816 9.73 11.48 33.04
N LEU A 817 9.25 12.40 33.90
CA LEU A 817 10.05 13.52 34.37
C LEU A 817 11.15 13.01 35.30
N ARG A 818 12.41 13.15 34.90
CA ARG A 818 13.60 12.80 35.69
C ARG A 818 13.93 13.85 36.74
N LYS A 819 14.73 13.46 37.69
CA LYS A 819 15.21 14.35 38.80
C LYS A 819 16.03 15.55 38.32
N ASP A 820 16.60 15.46 37.14
CA ASP A 820 17.35 16.56 36.48
C ASP A 820 16.45 17.56 35.74
N GLY A 821 15.14 17.35 35.77
CA GLY A 821 14.16 18.20 35.11
C GLY A 821 13.92 17.87 33.62
N VAL A 822 14.55 16.82 33.08
CA VAL A 822 14.35 16.37 31.69
C VAL A 822 13.23 15.34 31.63
N ILE A 823 12.33 15.46 30.67
CA ILE A 823 11.33 14.44 30.34
C ILE A 823 12.00 13.42 29.42
N ASP A 824 12.08 12.17 29.86
CA ASP A 824 12.69 11.10 29.08
C ASP A 824 11.60 10.29 28.35
N HIS A 825 11.65 10.31 27.05
CA HIS A 825 10.71 9.63 26.13
C HIS A 825 11.25 8.29 25.59
N SER A 826 12.27 7.69 26.22
CA SER A 826 12.87 6.44 25.77
C SER A 826 11.82 5.37 25.50
N SER A 827 11.88 4.74 24.34
CA SER A 827 10.98 3.68 23.91
C SER A 827 11.74 2.37 23.76
N ALA A 828 11.15 1.29 24.27
CA ALA A 828 11.68 -0.04 24.00
C ALA A 828 11.61 -0.35 22.51
N GLY A 829 12.72 -0.89 21.98
CA GLY A 829 12.80 -1.34 20.60
C GLY A 829 12.56 -2.85 20.45
N SER A 830 12.06 -3.25 19.29
CA SER A 830 12.04 -4.63 18.81
C SER A 830 12.56 -4.70 17.38
N GLY A 831 12.66 -5.88 16.85
CA GLY A 831 13.08 -6.06 15.47
C GLY A 831 13.46 -7.51 15.19
N THR A 832 13.92 -7.73 13.98
CA THR A 832 14.44 -9.02 13.53
C THR A 832 15.85 -8.85 13.04
N GLY A 833 16.60 -9.94 12.99
CA GLY A 833 17.97 -9.97 12.49
C GLY A 833 18.17 -11.04 11.43
N CYS A 834 19.20 -10.89 10.62
CA CYS A 834 19.65 -11.87 9.67
C CYS A 834 21.02 -12.43 10.12
N ALA A 835 21.21 -13.74 9.98
CA ALA A 835 22.40 -14.41 10.47
C ALA A 835 22.90 -15.53 9.56
N ILE A 836 24.21 -15.77 9.59
CA ILE A 836 24.88 -16.86 8.90
C ILE A 836 24.99 -18.04 9.87
N THR A 837 24.65 -19.25 9.41
CA THR A 837 24.75 -20.45 10.24
C THR A 837 26.14 -21.07 10.17
N THR A 838 26.54 -21.81 11.19
CA THR A 838 27.80 -22.56 11.17
C THR A 838 27.78 -23.79 10.23
N LEU A 839 26.65 -24.08 9.61
CA LEU A 839 26.52 -25.11 8.58
C LEU A 839 26.86 -24.60 7.18
N SER A 840 26.96 -23.28 7.00
CA SER A 840 27.38 -22.73 5.71
C SER A 840 28.77 -23.23 5.34
N LYS A 841 28.90 -23.69 4.09
CA LYS A 841 30.18 -24.15 3.53
C LYS A 841 30.93 -22.99 2.86
N ASN A 842 30.24 -21.92 2.54
CA ASN A 842 30.75 -20.75 1.83
C ASN A 842 30.36 -19.45 2.57
N PRO A 843 30.82 -19.28 3.83
CA PRO A 843 30.40 -18.13 4.64
C PRO A 843 30.95 -16.80 4.12
N GLU A 844 31.92 -16.81 3.20
CA GLU A 844 32.53 -15.63 2.60
C GLU A 844 31.70 -15.08 1.42
N ASN A 845 30.75 -15.86 0.93
CA ASN A 845 29.81 -15.50 -0.15
C ASN A 845 28.53 -14.92 0.46
#